data_5656afcb912816fb3a0d01d95a1d63a8
#
_entry.id   5656afcb912816fb3a0d01d95a1d63a8
#
_cell.length_a   1.000
_cell.length_b   1.000
_cell.length_c   1.000
_cell.angle_alpha   90.00
_cell.angle_beta   90.00
_cell.angle_gamma   90.00
#
_symmetry.space_group_name_H-M   'P 1'
#
loop_
_entity.id
_entity.type
_entity.pdbx_description
1 polymer ?
#
loop_
_entity_poly.entity_id
_entity_poly.type
_entity_poly.pdbx_seq_one_letter_code
_entity_poly.pdbx_strand_id
1 'polypeptide(L)'
;MDCAAERPGSPLGGGSRESAAPPASWPPGGNGVASSMCPPARPTQAFWGQLPCGCALQLPDAGETSLPGGSPAGLPPRAGRRQLRTHLSCRWWTCWFRVELTIPEAWVGQEVHLCWESDGEGLVWRDGEPVQGLTKEGEKTSYVLTDRLGERDPRSLTLYVEVACNGLLGAGKGSMIAAPDPEKMFQLSRAELAVFHRDVHMLLVDLELLLGIAKAQQLEWVKSRYPGLYSRIQEFACRGQFVPVGGTWVEMDGNLPSGEAMVRQFLQGQNFFLQEFGKMCSEFWLPDTFGYSAQLPQIMHGCGIRRFLTQKLSWNLVNSFPHHTFFWEGLDGSRVLVHFPPGDSYGMQGSVEEVLKTVANNRDKGRANHSAFLFGFGDGGGGPTQTMLDRLKRLSNTDGLPRVQLSSPRQLFSALESDSEQLCTWVGELFLELHNGTYTTHAQIKKGNRECERILHDVELLSSLALARSAQFLYPAAQLQHLWRLLLLNQFHDVVTGSCIQMVAEEAMCHYEDIRSHGNTLLSAAAAALCAGEPGPEGLLIVNTLPWKRTEVMALPKPGGAHSLALVTVPSMGYAPVPPPTSLQPLLPQQPVFVVQETDGSVTLDNGIIRVKLDPTGRLTSLVLVASGREAIAEGAVGNQFVLFDDVPLYWDAWDVMDYHLETRKPVLGQAGTLAVGTEGGLRGSAWFLLQISPNSRLSQEVVLDVGCPYVRFHTEVHWHEAHKFLKVEFPARVRSSQATYEIQFGHLQRPTHYNTSWDWARFEVWAHRWMDLSEHGFGLALLNDCKYGASVRGSILSLSLLRAPKAPDATADTGRHEFTYALMPHKAPSPAPATSWSAFSVSSPAVVLETVKQAESSPQRRSLVLRLYEAHGSHVDCWLHLSLPVQEAILCDLLERPDPAGHLTLRDNRLKLTFSPFQVLSLLLVLQPPPH
;
A
#
# COMPACT_ATOMS: atom_id res chain seq x y z
N MET A 1 23.47 8.86 50.94
CA MET A 1 22.52 8.54 52.02
C MET A 1 21.62 7.47 51.42
N ASP A 2 22.05 6.22 51.42
CA ASP A 2 21.85 5.14 52.39
C ASP A 2 20.38 4.94 52.72
N CYS A 3 19.80 3.81 52.39
CA CYS A 3 19.81 2.43 52.83
C CYS A 3 18.89 1.58 51.89
N ALA A 4 19.38 0.55 51.30
CA ALA A 4 19.59 -0.84 51.75
C ALA A 4 18.32 -1.60 52.02
N ALA A 5 18.11 -2.58 51.16
CA ALA A 5 18.07 -4.06 51.26
C ALA A 5 16.86 -4.66 51.97
N GLU A 6 16.23 -5.65 51.31
CA GLU A 6 16.30 -7.05 51.69
C GLU A 6 15.47 -7.97 50.77
N ARG A 7 16.11 -9.05 50.35
CA ARG A 7 15.45 -10.29 49.87
C ARG A 7 15.27 -11.26 51.04
N PRO A 8 14.34 -12.19 51.03
CA PRO A 8 14.69 -13.59 50.82
C PRO A 8 13.60 -14.34 49.97
N GLY A 9 13.81 -15.47 49.30
CA GLY A 9 14.54 -16.64 49.48
C GLY A 9 13.64 -17.84 49.14
N SER A 10 14.05 -18.68 48.18
CA SER A 10 13.39 -19.93 47.82
C SER A 10 13.51 -20.98 48.92
N PRO A 11 12.70 -22.10 48.90
CA PRO A 11 13.32 -23.36 48.47
C PRO A 11 12.45 -24.37 47.66
N LEU A 12 13.05 -25.02 46.73
CA LEU A 12 13.20 -26.43 46.38
C LEU A 12 12.14 -27.50 46.81
N GLY A 13 11.87 -28.39 45.85
CA GLY A 13 11.39 -29.78 45.97
C GLY A 13 10.29 -30.09 44.96
N GLY A 14 10.35 -31.00 43.99
CA GLY A 14 11.04 -32.26 43.89
C GLY A 14 10.02 -33.36 43.49
N GLY A 15 10.24 -34.07 42.39
CA GLY A 15 9.56 -35.33 42.05
C GLY A 15 8.48 -35.22 40.97
N SER A 16 8.38 -35.99 39.97
CA SER A 16 8.90 -37.23 39.42
C SER A 16 8.17 -37.52 38.10
N ARG A 17 8.89 -38.15 37.23
CA ARG A 17 8.48 -38.63 35.89
C ARG A 17 7.23 -39.47 35.85
N GLU A 18 6.48 -39.37 34.74
CA GLU A 18 6.03 -40.56 34.03
C GLU A 18 5.82 -40.29 32.55
N SER A 19 6.31 -41.27 31.78
CA SER A 19 6.38 -41.38 30.33
C SER A 19 5.11 -42.01 29.76
N ALA A 20 4.62 -41.57 28.62
CA ALA A 20 3.83 -42.42 27.73
C ALA A 20 4.10 -42.08 26.26
N ALA A 21 4.39 -43.15 25.53
CA ALA A 21 4.75 -43.19 24.12
C ALA A 21 3.53 -43.19 23.18
N PRO A 22 3.72 -42.99 21.84
CA PRO A 22 2.65 -42.72 20.89
C PRO A 22 2.03 -43.99 20.28
N PRO A 23 0.87 -43.92 19.63
CA PRO A 23 0.42 -44.99 18.75
C PRO A 23 0.60 -44.71 17.27
N ALA A 24 0.76 -45.77 16.60
CA ALA A 24 1.23 -46.15 15.30
C ALA A 24 0.38 -45.72 14.08
N SER A 25 1.14 -45.55 12.99
CA SER A 25 0.99 -46.04 11.60
C SER A 25 -0.35 -46.03 10.87
N TRP A 26 -0.33 -45.34 9.72
CA TRP A 26 -1.26 -45.47 8.59
C TRP A 26 -0.67 -46.42 7.52
N PRO A 27 -1.49 -47.20 6.80
CA PRO A 27 -1.05 -47.91 5.60
C PRO A 27 -1.33 -47.09 4.32
N PRO A 28 -0.67 -47.39 3.19
CA PRO A 28 -0.75 -46.67 1.94
C PRO A 28 -1.70 -47.28 0.91
N GLY A 29 -2.13 -46.45 -0.04
CA GLY A 29 -2.76 -46.79 -1.31
C GLY A 29 -3.90 -45.87 -1.67
N GLY A 30 -4.04 -45.33 -2.82
CA GLY A 30 -3.57 -45.48 -4.12
C GLY A 30 -4.45 -44.69 -5.10
N ASN A 31 -3.80 -44.10 -6.09
CA ASN A 31 -4.30 -43.73 -7.42
C ASN A 31 -5.48 -42.78 -7.64
N GLY A 32 -5.18 -41.57 -8.07
CA GLY A 32 -5.52 -41.10 -9.42
C GLY A 32 -6.95 -40.62 -9.65
N VAL A 33 -7.18 -39.34 -9.73
CA VAL A 33 -8.18 -38.76 -10.65
C VAL A 33 -7.71 -37.38 -11.14
N ALA A 34 -7.92 -37.22 -12.44
CA ALA A 34 -7.49 -36.13 -13.28
C ALA A 34 -7.98 -34.74 -12.86
N SER A 35 -7.09 -33.77 -13.02
CA SER A 35 -7.37 -32.33 -13.03
C SER A 35 -8.25 -31.97 -14.23
N SER A 36 -9.42 -31.41 -14.00
CA SER A 36 -10.14 -30.64 -15.01
C SER A 36 -9.90 -29.15 -14.71
N MET A 37 -9.06 -28.52 -15.50
CA MET A 37 -8.90 -27.07 -15.56
C MET A 37 -10.22 -26.43 -16.04
N CYS A 38 -10.77 -25.51 -15.29
CA CYS A 38 -11.72 -24.52 -15.78
C CYS A 38 -10.95 -23.33 -16.36
N PRO A 39 -11.38 -22.81 -17.54
CA PRO A 39 -10.72 -21.67 -18.16
C PRO A 39 -11.06 -20.34 -17.44
N PRO A 40 -10.20 -19.31 -17.58
CA PRO A 40 -10.38 -18.02 -16.92
C PRO A 40 -11.62 -17.28 -17.44
N ALA A 41 -12.42 -16.74 -16.54
CA ALA A 41 -13.57 -15.91 -16.84
C ALA A 41 -13.10 -14.53 -17.36
N ARG A 42 -13.57 -14.17 -18.55
CA ARG A 42 -13.43 -12.82 -19.11
C ARG A 42 -14.39 -11.84 -18.43
N PRO A 43 -14.04 -10.55 -18.31
CA PRO A 43 -14.95 -9.55 -17.79
C PRO A 43 -16.13 -9.38 -18.76
N THR A 44 -17.31 -9.70 -18.33
CA THR A 44 -18.53 -9.54 -19.10
C THR A 44 -19.35 -8.38 -18.61
N GLN A 45 -19.63 -7.47 -19.55
CA GLN A 45 -20.73 -6.51 -19.48
C GLN A 45 -21.99 -7.17 -18.91
N ALA A 46 -22.69 -6.44 -18.05
CA ALA A 46 -23.95 -6.85 -17.48
C ALA A 46 -24.98 -7.16 -18.57
N PHE A 47 -25.19 -8.43 -18.83
CA PHE A 47 -26.32 -8.91 -19.60
C PHE A 47 -27.15 -9.84 -18.71
N TRP A 48 -28.43 -9.56 -18.63
CA TRP A 48 -29.47 -10.43 -18.07
C TRP A 48 -29.52 -11.70 -18.90
N GLY A 49 -28.89 -12.75 -18.45
CA GLY A 49 -28.92 -14.03 -19.14
C GLY A 49 -28.17 -15.11 -18.36
N GLN A 50 -28.92 -15.98 -17.69
CA GLN A 50 -28.53 -17.28 -17.13
C GLN A 50 -27.18 -17.32 -16.39
N LEU A 51 -27.26 -17.08 -15.07
CA LEU A 51 -26.21 -17.41 -14.11
C LEU A 51 -26.21 -18.94 -13.89
N PRO A 52 -25.07 -19.63 -13.94
CA PRO A 52 -24.98 -21.00 -13.48
C PRO A 52 -24.99 -21.01 -11.94
N CYS A 53 -25.99 -21.57 -11.33
CA CYS A 53 -26.30 -21.65 -9.91
C CYS A 53 -27.17 -20.51 -9.35
N GLY A 54 -28.36 -20.31 -9.86
CA GLY A 54 -29.41 -19.58 -9.19
C GLY A 54 -30.14 -20.49 -8.22
N CYS A 55 -29.95 -20.30 -6.89
CA CYS A 55 -30.87 -20.86 -5.92
C CYS A 55 -32.04 -19.89 -5.76
N ALA A 56 -33.19 -20.23 -6.37
CA ALA A 56 -34.44 -19.53 -6.10
C ALA A 56 -35.08 -20.15 -4.86
N LEU A 57 -35.26 -19.36 -3.80
CA LEU A 57 -36.04 -19.75 -2.64
C LEU A 57 -37.45 -19.19 -2.81
N GLN A 58 -38.39 -20.04 -3.15
CA GLN A 58 -39.83 -19.78 -2.99
C GLN A 58 -40.22 -20.12 -1.55
N LEU A 59 -40.61 -19.12 -0.79
CA LEU A 59 -41.29 -19.37 0.49
C LEU A 59 -42.72 -19.82 0.17
N PRO A 60 -43.11 -21.02 0.56
CA PRO A 60 -44.47 -21.47 0.32
C PRO A 60 -45.47 -20.66 1.16
N ASP A 61 -46.62 -20.37 0.55
CA ASP A 61 -47.78 -19.77 1.21
C ASP A 61 -48.08 -20.45 2.55
N ALA A 62 -48.43 -19.64 3.55
CA ALA A 62 -48.89 -20.08 4.84
C ALA A 62 -50.27 -20.79 4.69
N GLY A 63 -50.20 -22.02 4.22
CA GLY A 63 -51.38 -22.92 4.17
C GLY A 63 -51.75 -23.38 5.57
N GLU A 64 -52.96 -23.09 5.97
CA GLU A 64 -53.63 -23.61 7.17
C GLU A 64 -53.52 -25.14 7.25
N THR A 65 -52.85 -25.65 8.30
CA THR A 65 -53.06 -27.04 8.72
C THR A 65 -53.81 -27.01 10.02
N SER A 66 -55.09 -27.30 9.94
CA SER A 66 -55.94 -27.57 11.06
C SER A 66 -55.47 -28.82 11.82
N LEU A 67 -55.26 -28.68 13.14
CA LEU A 67 -55.22 -29.78 14.11
C LEU A 67 -56.41 -29.63 15.06
N PRO A 68 -57.09 -30.72 15.42
CA PRO A 68 -58.26 -30.64 16.26
C PRO A 68 -57.95 -30.67 17.76
N GLY A 69 -58.70 -29.89 18.55
CA GLY A 69 -58.96 -30.08 19.93
C GLY A 69 -58.38 -29.13 20.94
N GLY A 70 -59.22 -28.28 21.53
CA GLY A 70 -59.17 -27.80 22.91
C GLY A 70 -58.61 -26.40 23.18
N SER A 71 -59.53 -25.39 23.29
CA SER A 71 -59.29 -24.06 23.93
C SER A 71 -58.98 -24.13 25.39
N PRO A 72 -58.29 -23.14 26.05
CA PRO A 72 -58.90 -21.84 26.28
C PRO A 72 -57.94 -20.57 26.07
N ALA A 73 -58.66 -19.53 25.67
CA ALA A 73 -58.45 -18.10 25.81
C ALA A 73 -57.07 -17.47 26.17
N GLY A 74 -56.61 -16.62 25.27
CA GLY A 74 -55.94 -15.38 25.59
C GLY A 74 -54.45 -15.28 25.37
N LEU A 75 -54.00 -15.33 24.08
CA LEU A 75 -52.75 -14.67 23.59
C LEU A 75 -52.80 -14.66 22.06
N PRO A 76 -52.31 -13.59 21.38
CA PRO A 76 -52.34 -13.55 19.92
C PRO A 76 -51.41 -14.65 19.34
N PRO A 77 -51.70 -15.20 18.16
CA PRO A 77 -50.96 -16.30 17.61
C PRO A 77 -49.52 -15.91 17.30
N ARG A 78 -48.57 -16.59 17.93
CA ARG A 78 -47.16 -16.59 17.55
C ARG A 78 -47.09 -17.22 16.16
N ALA A 79 -46.69 -16.44 15.17
CA ALA A 79 -46.37 -16.94 13.85
C ALA A 79 -45.30 -18.05 13.99
N GLY A 80 -45.58 -19.19 13.37
CA GLY A 80 -44.79 -20.40 13.52
C GLY A 80 -43.38 -20.22 13.01
N ARG A 81 -42.40 -20.45 13.86
CA ARG A 81 -40.99 -20.54 13.49
C ARG A 81 -40.80 -21.79 12.62
N ARG A 82 -40.66 -21.60 11.29
CA ARG A 82 -39.98 -22.60 10.45
C ARG A 82 -38.51 -22.24 10.42
N GLN A 83 -37.65 -23.07 11.01
CA GLN A 83 -36.21 -22.98 10.86
C GLN A 83 -35.85 -23.39 9.43
N LEU A 84 -35.57 -22.42 8.57
CA LEU A 84 -34.90 -22.63 7.32
C LEU A 84 -33.39 -22.66 7.59
N ARG A 85 -32.81 -23.85 7.63
CA ARG A 85 -31.35 -24.01 7.54
C ARG A 85 -31.03 -24.37 6.12
N THR A 86 -30.73 -23.40 5.29
CA THR A 86 -30.25 -23.62 3.93
C THR A 86 -28.72 -23.47 3.95
N HIS A 87 -28.03 -24.55 3.63
CA HIS A 87 -26.58 -24.53 3.46
C HIS A 87 -26.26 -23.91 2.12
N LEU A 88 -25.47 -22.83 2.14
CA LEU A 88 -24.93 -22.17 0.96
C LEU A 88 -23.55 -22.79 0.71
N SER A 89 -23.41 -23.55 -0.37
CA SER A 89 -22.11 -24.10 -0.74
C SER A 89 -21.44 -23.13 -1.66
N CYS A 90 -20.41 -22.47 -1.23
CA CYS A 90 -19.25 -22.02 -2.03
C CYS A 90 -18.56 -20.84 -1.37
N ARG A 91 -17.27 -20.94 -1.21
CA ARG A 91 -16.33 -19.91 -0.78
C ARG A 91 -16.22 -18.83 -1.87
N TRP A 92 -16.27 -17.55 -1.49
CA TRP A 92 -16.12 -16.40 -2.38
C TRP A 92 -17.19 -16.25 -3.47
N TRP A 93 -18.39 -16.81 -3.27
CA TRP A 93 -19.48 -16.69 -4.20
C TRP A 93 -20.50 -15.68 -3.69
N THR A 94 -21.13 -14.98 -4.60
CA THR A 94 -22.31 -14.18 -4.33
C THR A 94 -23.54 -15.02 -4.57
N CYS A 95 -24.39 -15.14 -3.56
CA CYS A 95 -25.67 -15.85 -3.65
C CYS A 95 -26.81 -14.84 -3.75
N TRP A 96 -27.66 -15.02 -4.74
CA TRP A 96 -28.83 -14.18 -4.91
C TRP A 96 -30.08 -14.92 -4.45
N PHE A 97 -30.83 -14.31 -3.56
CA PHE A 97 -32.11 -14.81 -3.09
C PHE A 97 -33.22 -13.96 -3.68
N ARG A 98 -34.16 -14.58 -4.37
CA ARG A 98 -35.46 -14.00 -4.71
C ARG A 98 -36.39 -14.23 -3.54
N VAL A 99 -36.80 -13.15 -2.86
CA VAL A 99 -37.67 -13.18 -1.68
C VAL A 99 -39.06 -12.72 -2.10
N GLU A 100 -39.98 -13.66 -2.18
CA GLU A 100 -41.40 -13.39 -2.41
C GLU A 100 -42.09 -13.44 -1.05
N LEU A 101 -42.74 -12.33 -0.68
CA LEU A 101 -43.37 -12.21 0.61
C LEU A 101 -44.77 -11.61 0.48
N THR A 102 -45.63 -12.00 1.39
CA THR A 102 -46.98 -11.46 1.52
C THR A 102 -47.19 -10.98 2.92
N ILE A 103 -47.49 -9.68 3.11
CA ILE A 103 -47.72 -9.08 4.41
C ILE A 103 -49.16 -9.40 4.86
N PRO A 104 -49.35 -9.95 6.09
CA PRO A 104 -50.68 -10.25 6.60
C PRO A 104 -51.60 -9.04 6.66
N GLU A 105 -52.89 -9.23 6.35
CA GLU A 105 -53.89 -8.17 6.39
C GLU A 105 -54.05 -7.53 7.78
N ALA A 106 -53.87 -8.35 8.81
CA ALA A 106 -53.93 -7.90 10.20
C ALA A 106 -52.84 -6.88 10.59
N TRP A 107 -51.84 -6.67 9.70
CA TRP A 107 -50.74 -5.71 9.91
C TRP A 107 -50.95 -4.35 9.20
N VAL A 108 -52.13 -4.12 8.65
CA VAL A 108 -52.52 -2.79 8.13
C VAL A 108 -52.38 -1.75 9.22
N GLY A 109 -51.74 -0.63 8.90
CA GLY A 109 -51.47 0.44 9.84
C GLY A 109 -50.17 0.26 10.61
N GLN A 110 -49.47 -0.90 10.47
CA GLN A 110 -48.20 -1.19 11.14
C GLN A 110 -47.02 -0.97 10.21
N GLU A 111 -45.86 -0.75 10.81
CA GLU A 111 -44.56 -0.79 10.14
C GLU A 111 -44.08 -2.22 10.05
N VAL A 112 -43.59 -2.64 8.86
CA VAL A 112 -43.20 -4.03 8.59
C VAL A 112 -41.77 -4.11 8.09
N HIS A 113 -40.98 -5.01 8.70
CA HIS A 113 -39.59 -5.27 8.34
C HIS A 113 -39.39 -6.69 7.81
N LEU A 114 -38.46 -6.83 6.88
CA LEU A 114 -37.80 -8.09 6.56
C LEU A 114 -36.62 -8.25 7.53
N CYS A 115 -36.64 -9.26 8.38
CA CYS A 115 -35.51 -9.64 9.21
C CYS A 115 -34.71 -10.73 8.52
N TRP A 116 -33.39 -10.52 8.41
CA TRP A 116 -32.48 -11.39 7.66
C TRP A 116 -31.16 -11.56 8.41
N GLU A 117 -30.75 -12.81 8.61
CA GLU A 117 -29.45 -13.13 9.18
C GLU A 117 -28.81 -14.24 8.36
N SER A 118 -27.64 -13.95 7.80
CA SER A 118 -26.77 -14.90 7.11
C SER A 118 -25.36 -14.84 7.73
N ASP A 119 -24.56 -15.88 7.50
CA ASP A 119 -23.16 -15.90 7.96
C ASP A 119 -22.25 -14.98 7.11
N GLY A 120 -22.76 -14.42 6.02
CA GLY A 120 -22.10 -13.41 5.18
C GLY A 120 -22.85 -12.10 5.18
N GLU A 121 -22.27 -11.10 4.55
CA GLU A 121 -22.90 -9.79 4.36
C GLU A 121 -23.99 -9.86 3.28
N GLY A 122 -25.12 -9.21 3.53
CA GLY A 122 -26.25 -9.16 2.61
C GLY A 122 -26.51 -7.75 2.08
N LEU A 123 -27.08 -7.65 0.88
CA LEU A 123 -27.54 -6.40 0.28
C LEU A 123 -28.95 -6.60 -0.25
N VAL A 124 -29.88 -5.81 0.26
CA VAL A 124 -31.28 -5.85 -0.20
C VAL A 124 -31.44 -4.99 -1.45
N TRP A 125 -32.10 -5.57 -2.45
CA TRP A 125 -32.44 -4.91 -3.72
C TRP A 125 -33.95 -4.83 -3.86
N ARG A 126 -34.43 -3.64 -4.16
CA ARG A 126 -35.85 -3.37 -4.43
C ARG A 126 -36.01 -2.59 -5.72
N ASP A 127 -36.87 -3.03 -6.60
CA ASP A 127 -37.16 -2.39 -7.90
C ASP A 127 -35.92 -2.16 -8.77
N GLY A 128 -34.91 -3.06 -8.62
CA GLY A 128 -33.66 -3.00 -9.38
C GLY A 128 -32.57 -2.09 -8.74
N GLU A 129 -32.86 -1.48 -7.60
CA GLU A 129 -31.91 -0.61 -6.86
C GLU A 129 -31.51 -1.27 -5.53
N PRO A 130 -30.22 -1.15 -5.12
CA PRO A 130 -29.80 -1.56 -3.80
C PRO A 130 -30.31 -0.58 -2.76
N VAL A 131 -30.92 -1.08 -1.70
CA VAL A 131 -31.60 -0.22 -0.73
C VAL A 131 -31.01 -0.30 0.68
N GLN A 132 -30.43 -1.45 1.07
CA GLN A 132 -29.82 -1.57 2.38
C GLN A 132 -28.89 -2.78 2.49
N GLY A 133 -27.72 -2.57 3.13
CA GLY A 133 -26.84 -3.64 3.59
C GLY A 133 -27.38 -4.33 4.84
N LEU A 134 -27.13 -5.64 4.94
CA LEU A 134 -27.48 -6.46 6.09
C LEU A 134 -26.22 -7.19 6.57
N THR A 135 -25.95 -7.11 7.88
CA THR A 135 -24.81 -7.81 8.48
C THR A 135 -25.13 -8.21 9.92
N LYS A 136 -24.79 -9.46 10.26
CA LYS A 136 -24.97 -9.97 11.61
C LYS A 136 -23.99 -9.34 12.59
N GLU A 137 -22.77 -9.12 12.17
CA GLU A 137 -21.71 -8.55 13.00
C GLU A 137 -21.95 -7.07 13.31
N GLY A 138 -22.61 -6.34 12.38
CA GLY A 138 -23.05 -4.96 12.55
C GLY A 138 -24.44 -4.82 13.18
N GLU A 139 -25.05 -5.90 13.70
CA GLU A 139 -26.42 -5.93 14.24
C GLU A 139 -27.50 -5.38 13.28
N LYS A 140 -27.18 -5.27 11.99
CA LYS A 140 -28.08 -4.82 10.94
C LYS A 140 -28.76 -6.01 10.29
N THR A 141 -29.77 -6.52 10.94
CA THR A 141 -30.46 -7.74 10.53
C THR A 141 -31.89 -7.51 10.08
N SER A 142 -32.27 -6.26 9.78
CA SER A 142 -33.62 -5.94 9.32
C SER A 142 -33.64 -4.86 8.24
N TYR A 143 -34.58 -4.99 7.30
CA TYR A 143 -34.90 -4.01 6.27
C TYR A 143 -36.38 -3.58 6.35
N VAL A 144 -36.64 -2.28 6.31
CA VAL A 144 -38.01 -1.73 6.37
C VAL A 144 -38.70 -1.91 5.05
N LEU A 145 -39.75 -2.72 5.01
CA LEU A 145 -40.57 -2.94 3.81
C LEU A 145 -41.58 -1.81 3.60
N THR A 146 -42.19 -1.38 4.67
CA THR A 146 -43.11 -0.23 4.73
C THR A 146 -43.11 0.33 6.14
N ASP A 147 -43.08 1.63 6.22
CA ASP A 147 -43.15 2.38 7.47
C ASP A 147 -44.56 2.54 8.03
N ARG A 148 -45.56 2.34 7.21
CA ARG A 148 -46.96 2.26 7.58
C ARG A 148 -47.77 1.61 6.44
N LEU A 149 -48.16 0.36 6.61
CA LEU A 149 -48.95 -0.35 5.61
C LEU A 149 -50.33 0.28 5.47
N GLY A 150 -50.64 0.90 4.34
CA GLY A 150 -51.94 1.42 4.00
C GLY A 150 -52.93 0.30 3.59
N GLU A 151 -54.23 0.53 3.72
CA GLU A 151 -55.27 -0.43 3.28
C GLU A 151 -55.19 -0.80 1.80
N ARG A 152 -54.66 0.13 0.98
CA ARG A 152 -54.55 -0.03 -0.50
C ARG A 152 -53.17 -0.39 -0.98
N ASP A 153 -52.17 -0.48 -0.10
CA ASP A 153 -50.83 -0.79 -0.46
C ASP A 153 -50.65 -2.25 -0.92
N PRO A 154 -49.78 -2.52 -1.89
CA PRO A 154 -49.49 -3.90 -2.31
C PRO A 154 -48.91 -4.69 -1.14
N ARG A 155 -49.61 -5.76 -0.73
CA ARG A 155 -49.17 -6.66 0.34
C ARG A 155 -48.21 -7.75 -0.12
N SER A 156 -48.20 -8.04 -1.43
CA SER A 156 -47.25 -8.99 -2.02
C SER A 156 -46.10 -8.22 -2.67
N LEU A 157 -44.88 -8.53 -2.23
CA LEU A 157 -43.66 -7.86 -2.69
C LEU A 157 -42.64 -8.91 -3.14
N THR A 158 -41.83 -8.57 -4.15
CA THR A 158 -40.69 -9.34 -4.55
C THR A 158 -39.44 -8.48 -4.34
N LEU A 159 -38.50 -9.02 -3.58
CA LEU A 159 -37.19 -8.42 -3.29
C LEU A 159 -36.11 -9.39 -3.71
N TYR A 160 -34.90 -8.88 -3.85
CA TYR A 160 -33.71 -9.70 -3.99
C TYR A 160 -32.75 -9.39 -2.83
N VAL A 161 -32.14 -10.42 -2.29
CA VAL A 161 -31.06 -10.28 -1.32
C VAL A 161 -29.80 -10.92 -1.91
N GLU A 162 -28.83 -10.09 -2.19
CA GLU A 162 -27.49 -10.51 -2.58
C GLU A 162 -26.69 -10.80 -1.31
N VAL A 163 -26.10 -11.98 -1.18
CA VAL A 163 -25.31 -12.38 -0.02
C VAL A 163 -23.90 -12.74 -0.48
N ALA A 164 -22.92 -12.04 0.03
CA ALA A 164 -21.52 -12.39 -0.12
C ALA A 164 -21.19 -13.55 0.84
N CYS A 165 -20.87 -14.72 0.29
CA CYS A 165 -20.47 -15.89 1.07
C CYS A 165 -18.98 -15.81 1.45
N ASN A 166 -18.60 -14.73 2.12
CA ASN A 166 -17.28 -14.48 2.70
C ASN A 166 -17.50 -14.16 4.20
N GLY A 167 -16.57 -14.57 5.04
CA GLY A 167 -16.54 -14.05 6.41
C GLY A 167 -15.99 -12.63 6.40
N LEU A 168 -16.31 -11.82 7.40
CA LEU A 168 -15.60 -10.57 7.62
C LEU A 168 -14.09 -10.86 7.58
N LEU A 169 -13.33 -10.12 6.79
CA LEU A 169 -11.89 -10.31 6.55
C LEU A 169 -11.50 -11.62 5.84
N GLY A 170 -12.45 -12.37 5.29
CA GLY A 170 -12.16 -13.57 4.49
C GLY A 170 -11.49 -14.73 5.22
N ALA A 171 -11.35 -14.65 6.53
CA ALA A 171 -10.52 -15.54 7.31
C ALA A 171 -11.24 -16.75 7.88
N GLY A 172 -10.44 -17.72 8.25
CA GLY A 172 -10.84 -18.84 9.08
C GLY A 172 -11.22 -18.41 10.50
N LYS A 173 -11.50 -19.35 11.36
CA LYS A 173 -11.90 -19.07 12.76
C LYS A 173 -10.76 -18.45 13.57
N GLY A 174 -11.07 -17.39 14.32
CA GLY A 174 -10.24 -16.92 15.43
C GLY A 174 -9.12 -15.97 15.03
N SER A 175 -7.87 -16.35 15.25
CA SER A 175 -6.68 -15.48 15.21
C SER A 175 -6.17 -15.09 13.82
N MET A 176 -6.84 -15.43 12.72
CA MET A 176 -6.37 -15.16 11.35
C MET A 176 -5.02 -15.80 10.99
N ILE A 177 -4.68 -16.91 11.65
CA ILE A 177 -3.42 -17.67 11.38
C ILE A 177 -3.68 -18.87 10.47
N ALA A 178 -4.82 -19.54 10.67
CA ALA A 178 -5.19 -20.69 9.84
C ALA A 178 -5.66 -20.23 8.46
N ALA A 179 -5.25 -20.98 7.44
CA ALA A 179 -5.80 -20.79 6.09
C ALA A 179 -7.32 -20.85 6.11
N PRO A 180 -8.01 -20.02 5.30
CA PRO A 180 -9.45 -20.07 5.18
C PRO A 180 -9.92 -21.48 4.79
N ASP A 181 -10.92 -22.01 5.47
CA ASP A 181 -11.48 -23.33 5.19
C ASP A 181 -12.16 -23.36 3.80
N PRO A 182 -11.66 -24.13 2.83
CA PRO A 182 -12.27 -24.19 1.50
C PRO A 182 -13.64 -24.87 1.48
N GLU A 183 -13.95 -25.67 2.52
CA GLU A 183 -15.19 -26.41 2.69
C GLU A 183 -16.19 -25.67 3.59
N LYS A 184 -15.90 -24.41 3.99
CA LYS A 184 -16.81 -23.65 4.86
C LYS A 184 -18.15 -23.45 4.18
N MET A 185 -19.20 -23.94 4.85
CA MET A 185 -20.60 -23.77 4.44
C MET A 185 -21.18 -22.55 5.15
N PHE A 186 -21.70 -21.61 4.38
CA PHE A 186 -22.44 -20.45 4.88
C PHE A 186 -23.90 -20.82 5.14
N GLN A 187 -24.52 -20.24 6.14
CA GLN A 187 -25.89 -20.53 6.53
C GLN A 187 -26.75 -19.26 6.53
N LEU A 188 -27.94 -19.37 5.98
CA LEU A 188 -29.04 -18.45 6.21
C LEU A 188 -29.78 -18.92 7.49
N SER A 189 -29.62 -18.15 8.58
CA SER A 189 -30.16 -18.50 9.88
C SER A 189 -31.52 -17.85 10.18
N ARG A 190 -31.84 -16.72 9.50
CA ARG A 190 -33.08 -15.99 9.67
C ARG A 190 -33.55 -15.36 8.38
N ALA A 191 -34.80 -15.54 8.01
CA ALA A 191 -35.51 -14.81 6.98
C ALA A 191 -37.02 -14.78 7.41
N GLU A 192 -37.49 -13.67 7.97
CA GLU A 192 -38.84 -13.55 8.49
C GLU A 192 -39.38 -12.13 8.37
N LEU A 193 -40.68 -11.97 8.36
CA LEU A 193 -41.37 -10.68 8.47
C LEU A 193 -41.63 -10.36 9.94
N ALA A 194 -41.44 -9.08 10.32
CA ALA A 194 -41.73 -8.59 11.67
C ALA A 194 -42.48 -7.24 11.63
N VAL A 195 -43.32 -6.98 12.61
CA VAL A 195 -43.91 -5.66 12.85
C VAL A 195 -42.95 -4.86 13.72
N PHE A 196 -42.74 -3.59 13.37
CA PHE A 196 -41.81 -2.70 14.04
C PHE A 196 -42.49 -1.42 14.54
N HIS A 197 -42.02 -0.81 15.64
CA HIS A 197 -42.58 0.41 16.22
C HIS A 197 -41.70 1.63 15.83
N ARG A 198 -42.30 2.58 15.10
CA ARG A 198 -41.67 3.58 14.24
C ARG A 198 -40.90 4.74 14.88
N ASP A 199 -41.28 5.19 16.08
CA ASP A 199 -40.79 6.51 16.60
C ASP A 199 -39.26 6.64 16.74
N VAL A 200 -38.56 5.54 16.47
CA VAL A 200 -37.12 5.37 16.65
C VAL A 200 -36.35 5.30 15.32
N HIS A 201 -37.02 4.94 14.24
CA HIS A 201 -36.34 4.53 13.00
C HIS A 201 -35.94 5.67 12.05
N MET A 202 -36.67 6.77 12.02
CA MET A 202 -36.45 7.86 11.06
C MET A 202 -35.09 8.55 11.19
N LEU A 203 -34.52 8.56 12.40
CA LEU A 203 -33.20 9.15 12.64
C LEU A 203 -32.04 8.24 12.17
N LEU A 204 -32.30 6.93 12.05
CA LEU A 204 -31.29 5.92 11.70
C LEU A 204 -31.03 5.86 10.20
N VAL A 205 -32.05 5.90 9.36
CA VAL A 205 -31.91 5.80 7.91
C VAL A 205 -31.09 6.96 7.34
N ASP A 206 -31.28 8.15 7.90
CA ASP A 206 -30.53 9.34 7.46
C ASP A 206 -29.06 9.32 7.92
N LEU A 207 -28.75 8.65 9.02
CA LEU A 207 -27.39 8.49 9.55
C LEU A 207 -26.66 7.25 8.98
N GLU A 208 -27.37 6.17 8.67
CA GLU A 208 -26.79 4.93 8.14
C GLU A 208 -26.16 5.10 6.74
N LEU A 209 -26.78 5.89 5.87
CA LEU A 209 -26.24 6.20 4.54
C LEU A 209 -24.98 7.07 4.59
N LEU A 210 -24.71 7.74 5.71
CA LEU A 210 -23.75 8.82 5.80
C LEU A 210 -22.37 8.43 6.35
N LEU A 211 -22.23 7.30 7.03
CA LEU A 211 -21.04 7.00 7.81
C LEU A 211 -20.11 5.93 7.21
N GLY A 212 -20.58 5.17 6.23
CA GLY A 212 -19.78 4.09 5.61
C GLY A 212 -19.01 4.48 4.34
N ILE A 213 -19.20 5.69 3.78
CA ILE A 213 -18.64 6.08 2.49
C ILE A 213 -17.84 7.36 2.64
N ALA A 214 -16.58 7.26 2.98
CA ALA A 214 -15.77 8.44 3.28
C ALA A 214 -14.80 8.86 2.17
N LYS A 215 -14.38 7.96 1.27
CA LYS A 215 -13.29 8.22 0.31
C LYS A 215 -13.78 8.48 -1.11
N ALA A 216 -12.97 9.23 -1.86
CA ALA A 216 -13.29 9.67 -3.21
C ALA A 216 -13.58 8.51 -4.17
N GLN A 217 -12.79 7.44 -4.13
CA GLN A 217 -12.96 6.26 -4.97
C GLN A 217 -14.30 5.55 -4.74
N GLN A 218 -14.67 5.35 -3.48
CA GLN A 218 -15.94 4.71 -3.11
C GLN A 218 -17.13 5.57 -3.57
N LEU A 219 -17.06 6.88 -3.38
CA LEU A 219 -18.08 7.83 -3.84
C LEU A 219 -18.19 7.85 -5.37
N GLU A 220 -17.09 7.69 -6.11
CA GLU A 220 -17.11 7.57 -7.57
C GLU A 220 -17.79 6.28 -8.03
N TRP A 221 -17.57 5.17 -7.34
CA TRP A 221 -18.31 3.92 -7.59
C TRP A 221 -19.80 4.07 -7.34
N VAL A 222 -20.19 4.71 -6.23
CA VAL A 222 -21.61 5.00 -5.96
C VAL A 222 -22.18 5.92 -7.03
N LYS A 223 -21.47 6.97 -7.44
CA LYS A 223 -21.87 7.87 -8.51
C LYS A 223 -22.14 7.14 -9.83
N SER A 224 -21.24 6.24 -10.20
CA SER A 224 -21.32 5.52 -11.48
C SER A 224 -22.36 4.40 -11.48
N ARG A 225 -22.51 3.70 -10.35
CA ARG A 225 -23.37 2.51 -10.25
C ARG A 225 -24.75 2.84 -9.70
N TYR A 226 -24.87 3.84 -8.82
CA TYR A 226 -26.08 4.20 -8.10
C TYR A 226 -26.34 5.72 -8.11
N PRO A 227 -26.59 6.33 -9.28
CA PRO A 227 -26.68 7.78 -9.42
C PRO A 227 -27.81 8.43 -8.57
N GLY A 228 -28.91 7.71 -8.33
CA GLY A 228 -30.00 8.17 -7.45
C GLY A 228 -29.54 8.30 -6.00
N LEU A 229 -28.82 7.30 -5.48
CA LEU A 229 -28.23 7.35 -4.15
C LEU A 229 -27.16 8.46 -4.05
N TYR A 230 -26.35 8.60 -5.09
CA TYR A 230 -25.33 9.64 -5.13
C TYR A 230 -25.92 11.06 -5.06
N SER A 231 -27.01 11.32 -5.76
CA SER A 231 -27.72 12.62 -5.69
C SER A 231 -28.23 12.92 -4.28
N ARG A 232 -28.69 11.91 -3.54
CA ARG A 232 -29.09 12.08 -2.12
C ARG A 232 -27.87 12.38 -1.24
N ILE A 233 -26.72 11.71 -1.47
CA ILE A 233 -25.48 12.02 -0.74
C ILE A 233 -25.08 13.47 -0.95
N GLN A 234 -25.15 13.99 -2.19
CA GLN A 234 -24.87 15.40 -2.48
C GLN A 234 -25.84 16.34 -1.76
N GLU A 235 -27.13 16.01 -1.70
CA GLU A 235 -28.13 16.79 -0.96
C GLU A 235 -27.80 16.85 0.55
N PHE A 236 -27.49 15.73 1.18
CA PHE A 236 -27.09 15.68 2.58
C PHE A 236 -25.77 16.40 2.85
N ALA A 237 -24.82 16.34 1.90
CA ALA A 237 -23.58 17.09 2.00
C ALA A 237 -23.80 18.61 1.92
N CYS A 238 -24.70 19.07 1.07
CA CYS A 238 -25.11 20.48 1.03
C CYS A 238 -25.74 20.93 2.34
N ARG A 239 -26.53 20.09 2.99
CA ARG A 239 -27.18 20.36 4.29
C ARG A 239 -26.19 20.28 5.46
N GLY A 240 -24.95 19.77 5.24
CA GLY A 240 -23.94 19.55 6.29
C GLY A 240 -24.21 18.35 7.18
N GLN A 241 -25.10 17.45 6.78
CA GLN A 241 -25.42 16.20 7.47
C GLN A 241 -24.48 15.09 7.07
N PHE A 242 -23.95 15.12 5.84
CA PHE A 242 -22.83 14.32 5.39
C PHE A 242 -21.58 15.20 5.25
N VAL A 243 -20.47 14.80 5.88
CA VAL A 243 -19.22 15.57 5.84
C VAL A 243 -18.16 14.74 5.16
N PRO A 244 -17.87 14.98 3.86
CA PRO A 244 -16.74 14.33 3.19
C PRO A 244 -15.45 14.65 3.93
N VAL A 245 -14.65 13.61 4.24
CA VAL A 245 -13.42 13.72 5.00
C VAL A 245 -12.36 12.76 4.43
N GLY A 246 -11.08 13.03 4.71
CA GLY A 246 -9.97 12.16 4.33
C GLY A 246 -9.05 12.78 3.28
N GLY A 247 -9.57 13.40 2.25
CA GLY A 247 -8.80 14.20 1.29
C GLY A 247 -8.01 13.41 0.24
N THR A 248 -7.96 12.09 0.30
CA THR A 248 -7.22 11.21 -0.60
C THR A 248 -8.15 10.37 -1.49
N TRP A 249 -7.60 9.77 -2.54
CA TRP A 249 -8.35 8.89 -3.43
C TRP A 249 -8.86 7.66 -2.70
N VAL A 250 -7.97 6.97 -1.96
CA VAL A 250 -8.30 5.86 -1.05
C VAL A 250 -7.65 6.09 0.32
N GLU A 251 -7.94 5.23 1.32
CA GLU A 251 -7.15 5.12 2.55
C GLU A 251 -5.84 4.38 2.23
N MET A 252 -4.90 5.11 1.66
CA MET A 252 -3.63 4.56 1.20
C MET A 252 -2.74 4.13 2.36
N ASP A 253 -1.84 3.19 2.10
CA ASP A 253 -0.74 2.90 2.99
C ASP A 253 0.15 4.14 3.20
N GLY A 254 0.62 4.36 4.42
CA GLY A 254 1.38 5.55 4.82
C GLY A 254 2.89 5.45 4.60
N ASN A 255 3.40 4.30 4.12
CA ASN A 255 4.82 3.97 4.03
C ASN A 255 5.27 3.56 2.62
N LEU A 256 4.54 2.69 1.94
CA LEU A 256 4.98 2.00 0.72
C LEU A 256 4.79 2.80 -0.59
N PRO A 257 3.73 3.60 -0.77
CA PRO A 257 3.60 4.43 -1.98
C PRO A 257 4.77 5.41 -2.12
N SER A 258 5.20 5.69 -3.35
CA SER A 258 6.21 6.71 -3.63
C SER A 258 5.74 8.12 -3.24
N GLY A 259 6.66 9.06 -3.13
CA GLY A 259 6.33 10.46 -2.81
C GLY A 259 5.34 11.06 -3.81
N GLU A 260 5.57 10.83 -5.10
CA GLU A 260 4.66 11.29 -6.16
C GLU A 260 3.30 10.59 -6.08
N ALA A 261 3.26 9.28 -5.82
CA ALA A 261 1.98 8.57 -5.65
C ALA A 261 1.18 9.12 -4.46
N MET A 262 1.83 9.43 -3.33
CA MET A 262 1.16 10.09 -2.20
C MET A 262 0.58 11.45 -2.58
N VAL A 263 1.33 12.27 -3.32
CA VAL A 263 0.80 13.56 -3.84
C VAL A 263 -0.41 13.32 -4.75
N ARG A 264 -0.38 12.28 -5.60
CA ARG A 264 -1.51 11.94 -6.50
C ARG A 264 -2.73 11.43 -5.73
N GLN A 265 -2.56 10.75 -4.60
CA GLN A 265 -3.65 10.40 -3.70
C GLN A 265 -4.42 11.66 -3.27
N PHE A 266 -3.71 12.69 -2.82
CA PHE A 266 -4.32 13.96 -2.45
C PHE A 266 -4.86 14.74 -3.67
N LEU A 267 -4.12 14.78 -4.77
CA LEU A 267 -4.52 15.53 -5.98
C LEU A 267 -5.84 14.98 -6.54
N GLN A 268 -5.94 13.66 -6.74
CA GLN A 268 -7.15 13.01 -7.23
C GLN A 268 -8.31 13.11 -6.22
N GLY A 269 -8.04 12.88 -4.94
CA GLY A 269 -9.05 12.98 -3.88
C GLY A 269 -9.58 14.40 -3.71
N GLN A 270 -8.72 15.39 -3.54
CA GLN A 270 -9.12 16.76 -3.34
C GLN A 270 -9.83 17.38 -4.56
N ASN A 271 -9.38 17.06 -5.77
CA ASN A 271 -10.05 17.46 -6.99
C ASN A 271 -11.45 16.85 -7.09
N PHE A 272 -11.62 15.59 -6.74
CA PHE A 272 -12.91 14.93 -6.68
C PHE A 272 -13.85 15.63 -5.68
N PHE A 273 -13.41 15.85 -4.45
CA PHE A 273 -14.23 16.52 -3.44
C PHE A 273 -14.61 17.94 -3.83
N LEU A 274 -13.69 18.68 -4.45
CA LEU A 274 -13.97 20.03 -4.94
C LEU A 274 -14.99 20.01 -6.07
N GLN A 275 -14.87 19.11 -7.03
CA GLN A 275 -15.77 18.99 -8.17
C GLN A 275 -17.18 18.53 -7.76
N GLU A 276 -17.27 17.55 -6.87
CA GLU A 276 -18.53 16.90 -6.51
C GLU A 276 -19.29 17.59 -5.36
N PHE A 277 -18.56 18.22 -4.42
CA PHE A 277 -19.14 18.82 -3.21
C PHE A 277 -18.82 20.33 -3.05
N GLY A 278 -18.14 20.93 -4.03
CA GLY A 278 -17.82 22.36 -4.04
C GLY A 278 -16.77 22.80 -3.00
N LYS A 279 -16.13 21.85 -2.32
CA LYS A 279 -15.10 22.14 -1.29
C LYS A 279 -14.14 20.98 -1.11
N MET A 280 -12.89 21.32 -0.79
CA MET A 280 -11.86 20.36 -0.43
C MET A 280 -12.00 19.93 1.03
N CYS A 281 -11.45 18.73 1.36
CA CYS A 281 -11.30 18.29 2.74
C CYS A 281 -10.24 19.13 3.45
N SER A 282 -10.47 19.48 4.71
CA SER A 282 -9.52 20.21 5.56
C SER A 282 -8.74 19.31 6.52
N GLU A 283 -9.17 18.08 6.65
CA GLU A 283 -8.57 17.05 7.50
C GLU A 283 -8.10 15.84 6.66
N PHE A 284 -6.93 15.31 6.98
CA PHE A 284 -6.52 13.98 6.56
C PHE A 284 -6.99 12.97 7.62
N TRP A 285 -7.80 12.00 7.18
CA TRP A 285 -8.44 11.05 8.07
C TRP A 285 -8.06 9.64 7.64
N LEU A 286 -7.19 9.00 8.43
CA LEU A 286 -6.57 7.74 8.07
C LEU A 286 -6.48 6.83 9.32
N PRO A 287 -7.61 6.26 9.76
CA PRO A 287 -7.71 5.64 11.09
C PRO A 287 -6.97 4.31 11.22
N ASP A 288 -6.78 3.55 10.12
CA ASP A 288 -6.38 2.14 10.18
C ASP A 288 -5.06 1.80 9.45
N THR A 289 -4.32 2.78 8.97
CA THR A 289 -3.07 2.58 8.22
C THR A 289 -1.90 2.23 9.13
N PHE A 290 -0.93 1.45 8.62
CA PHE A 290 0.11 0.75 9.38
C PHE A 290 1.39 1.55 9.58
N GLY A 291 1.26 2.78 10.05
CA GLY A 291 2.36 3.72 10.25
C GLY A 291 2.40 4.81 9.19
N TYR A 292 3.18 5.86 9.45
CA TYR A 292 3.11 7.12 8.68
C TYR A 292 4.50 7.70 8.48
N SER A 293 4.86 7.90 7.20
CA SER A 293 6.14 8.46 6.79
C SER A 293 6.39 9.85 7.36
N ALA A 294 7.64 10.12 7.71
CA ALA A 294 8.09 11.44 8.17
C ALA A 294 7.91 12.58 7.15
N GLN A 295 7.59 12.27 5.88
CA GLN A 295 7.33 13.27 4.83
C GLN A 295 5.84 13.63 4.69
N LEU A 296 4.94 12.89 5.33
CA LEU A 296 3.50 13.20 5.25
C LEU A 296 3.14 14.60 5.75
N PRO A 297 3.72 15.16 6.83
CA PRO A 297 3.42 16.54 7.22
C PRO A 297 3.67 17.55 6.11
N GLN A 298 4.78 17.45 5.38
CA GLN A 298 5.10 18.31 4.24
C GLN A 298 4.12 18.12 3.09
N ILE A 299 3.84 16.86 2.72
CA ILE A 299 2.91 16.51 1.63
C ILE A 299 1.50 17.04 1.95
N MET A 300 1.01 16.82 3.16
CA MET A 300 -0.28 17.33 3.62
C MET A 300 -0.33 18.85 3.56
N HIS A 301 0.70 19.51 4.09
CA HIS A 301 0.79 20.97 4.10
C HIS A 301 0.78 21.53 2.67
N GLY A 302 1.56 20.94 1.76
CA GLY A 302 1.59 21.30 0.35
C GLY A 302 0.27 21.03 -0.40
N CYS A 303 -0.59 20.14 0.14
CA CYS A 303 -1.93 19.84 -0.35
C CYS A 303 -3.04 20.64 0.38
N GLY A 304 -2.67 21.61 1.21
CA GLY A 304 -3.61 22.48 1.92
C GLY A 304 -4.27 21.86 3.15
N ILE A 305 -3.73 20.74 3.68
CA ILE A 305 -4.24 20.05 4.86
C ILE A 305 -3.26 20.24 6.02
N ARG A 306 -3.79 20.66 7.18
CA ARG A 306 -3.01 20.91 8.40
C ARG A 306 -3.49 20.13 9.61
N ARG A 307 -4.40 19.19 9.42
CA ARG A 307 -5.07 18.42 10.47
C ARG A 307 -5.03 16.96 10.11
N PHE A 308 -4.65 16.12 11.07
CA PHE A 308 -4.51 14.68 10.87
C PHE A 308 -5.18 13.90 12.00
N LEU A 309 -5.95 12.88 11.64
CA LEU A 309 -6.52 11.94 12.59
C LEU A 309 -6.17 10.52 12.20
N THR A 310 -5.68 9.78 13.16
CA THR A 310 -5.53 8.33 13.12
C THR A 310 -5.81 7.71 14.47
N GLN A 311 -6.06 6.41 14.50
CA GLN A 311 -6.27 5.66 15.74
C GLN A 311 -5.30 4.46 15.84
N LYS A 312 -4.71 4.02 14.73
CA LYS A 312 -3.95 2.76 14.62
C LYS A 312 -2.77 2.64 15.59
N LEU A 313 -2.10 3.73 15.98
CA LEU A 313 -0.96 3.65 16.90
C LEU A 313 -1.33 3.21 18.33
N SER A 314 -2.60 3.14 18.69
CA SER A 314 -3.05 2.51 19.92
C SER A 314 -2.83 0.99 19.93
N TRP A 315 -2.56 0.38 18.75
CA TRP A 315 -2.30 -1.05 18.60
C TRP A 315 -0.83 -1.43 18.81
N ASN A 316 0.06 -0.48 19.08
CA ASN A 316 1.47 -0.74 19.38
C ASN A 316 1.62 -1.83 20.43
N LEU A 317 2.44 -2.86 20.14
CA LEU A 317 2.64 -4.00 21.05
C LEU A 317 3.57 -3.72 22.22
N VAL A 318 4.60 -2.89 22.00
CA VAL A 318 5.72 -2.73 22.95
C VAL A 318 5.57 -1.43 23.72
N ASN A 319 5.45 -0.31 23.03
CA ASN A 319 5.41 1.02 23.63
C ASN A 319 4.06 1.69 23.40
N SER A 320 3.43 2.14 24.46
CA SER A 320 2.25 2.99 24.31
C SER A 320 2.66 4.36 23.83
N PHE A 321 2.07 4.84 22.71
CA PHE A 321 2.39 6.16 22.18
C PHE A 321 2.12 7.26 23.22
N PRO A 322 3.04 8.24 23.42
CA PRO A 322 3.01 9.12 24.57
C PRO A 322 2.00 10.27 24.50
N HIS A 323 1.37 10.51 23.33
CA HIS A 323 0.48 11.64 23.08
C HIS A 323 -0.80 11.21 22.38
N HIS A 324 -1.88 11.97 22.60
CA HIS A 324 -3.14 11.86 21.86
C HIS A 324 -3.43 13.11 21.02
N THR A 325 -3.01 14.29 21.51
CA THR A 325 -3.12 15.56 20.78
C THR A 325 -1.78 16.26 20.80
N PHE A 326 -1.19 16.49 19.63
CA PHE A 326 0.16 17.01 19.50
C PHE A 326 0.39 17.63 18.12
N PHE A 327 1.52 18.35 17.95
CA PHE A 327 2.00 18.70 16.63
C PHE A 327 2.93 17.63 16.09
N TRP A 328 2.74 17.25 14.84
CA TRP A 328 3.64 16.35 14.12
C TRP A 328 4.47 17.14 13.13
N GLU A 329 5.79 17.05 13.27
CA GLU A 329 6.77 17.77 12.46
C GLU A 329 7.49 16.83 11.50
N GLY A 330 7.47 17.17 10.22
CA GLY A 330 8.16 16.46 9.14
C GLY A 330 9.65 16.81 9.05
N LEU A 331 10.35 16.19 8.08
CA LEU A 331 11.78 16.37 7.87
C LEU A 331 12.15 17.82 7.47
N ASP A 332 11.25 18.52 6.81
CA ASP A 332 11.43 19.91 6.36
C ASP A 332 11.01 20.95 7.41
N GLY A 333 10.53 20.50 8.59
CA GLY A 333 9.99 21.37 9.65
C GLY A 333 8.51 21.73 9.48
N SER A 334 7.82 21.25 8.45
CA SER A 334 6.37 21.41 8.32
C SER A 334 5.64 20.75 9.48
N ARG A 335 4.62 21.45 10.04
CA ARG A 335 3.85 20.97 11.19
C ARG A 335 2.37 20.82 10.88
N VAL A 336 1.78 19.74 11.39
CA VAL A 336 0.33 19.48 11.33
C VAL A 336 -0.21 19.15 12.71
N LEU A 337 -1.45 19.57 13.01
CA LEU A 337 -2.12 19.20 14.26
C LEU A 337 -2.66 17.78 14.16
N VAL A 338 -2.31 16.92 15.11
CA VAL A 338 -2.67 15.52 15.14
C VAL A 338 -3.58 15.21 16.33
N HIS A 339 -4.55 14.34 16.09
CA HIS A 339 -5.36 13.76 17.15
C HIS A 339 -5.48 12.24 17.01
N PHE A 340 -5.15 11.51 18.06
CA PHE A 340 -5.40 10.09 18.24
C PHE A 340 -6.55 9.92 19.22
N PRO A 341 -7.70 9.39 18.81
CA PRO A 341 -8.83 9.18 19.72
C PRO A 341 -8.45 8.33 20.94
N PRO A 342 -8.51 8.87 22.18
CA PRO A 342 -8.02 8.16 23.35
C PRO A 342 -8.85 6.94 23.78
N GLY A 343 -10.00 6.71 23.14
CA GLY A 343 -10.79 5.51 23.34
C GLY A 343 -10.16 4.24 22.80
N ASP A 344 -9.07 4.35 22.00
CA ASP A 344 -8.36 3.25 21.35
C ASP A 344 -9.29 2.35 20.52
N SER A 345 -10.25 2.95 19.83
CA SER A 345 -11.21 2.26 18.97
C SER A 345 -11.84 3.25 17.99
N TYR A 346 -12.14 2.79 16.80
CA TYR A 346 -12.94 3.48 15.79
C TYR A 346 -14.37 2.91 15.69
N GLY A 347 -14.76 1.98 16.57
CA GLY A 347 -16.05 1.29 16.58
C GLY A 347 -16.73 1.26 17.94
N MET A 348 -16.71 2.39 18.68
CA MET A 348 -17.30 2.45 20.03
C MET A 348 -18.83 2.40 20.01
N GLN A 349 -19.41 1.88 21.09
CA GLN A 349 -20.84 1.62 21.25
C GLN A 349 -21.58 2.71 22.06
N GLY A 350 -20.86 3.72 22.54
CA GLY A 350 -21.42 4.80 23.37
C GLY A 350 -21.74 4.38 24.79
N SER A 351 -21.00 3.44 25.36
CA SER A 351 -21.14 3.03 26.76
C SER A 351 -20.49 4.02 27.72
N VAL A 352 -20.87 3.99 29.00
CA VAL A 352 -20.26 4.82 30.05
C VAL A 352 -18.78 4.46 30.23
N GLU A 353 -18.47 3.16 30.18
CA GLU A 353 -17.12 2.63 30.30
C GLU A 353 -16.20 3.16 29.21
N GLU A 354 -16.67 3.22 27.98
CA GLU A 354 -15.90 3.76 26.84
C GLU A 354 -15.65 5.26 26.98
N VAL A 355 -16.65 6.02 27.43
CA VAL A 355 -16.53 7.46 27.70
C VAL A 355 -15.51 7.71 28.82
N LEU A 356 -15.57 6.95 29.89
CA LEU A 356 -14.59 7.03 31.00
C LEU A 356 -13.20 6.57 30.55
N LYS A 357 -13.10 5.51 29.72
CA LYS A 357 -11.84 5.07 29.10
C LYS A 357 -11.20 6.20 28.29
N THR A 358 -11.98 6.91 27.48
CA THR A 358 -11.51 8.03 26.69
C THR A 358 -10.84 9.10 27.55
N VAL A 359 -11.43 9.43 28.71
CA VAL A 359 -10.83 10.38 29.67
C VAL A 359 -9.62 9.77 30.37
N ALA A 360 -9.72 8.52 30.80
CA ALA A 360 -8.64 7.84 31.53
C ALA A 360 -7.37 7.76 30.69
N ASN A 361 -7.50 7.38 29.42
CA ASN A 361 -6.39 7.16 28.51
C ASN A 361 -5.78 8.46 27.96
N ASN A 362 -6.53 9.57 27.89
CA ASN A 362 -6.01 10.81 27.33
C ASN A 362 -4.74 11.27 28.06
N ARG A 363 -3.61 11.27 27.36
CA ARG A 363 -2.29 11.60 27.91
C ARG A 363 -1.99 13.09 27.93
N ASP A 364 -2.74 13.88 27.16
CA ASP A 364 -2.57 15.33 27.03
C ASP A 364 -3.61 16.13 27.83
N LYS A 365 -4.17 15.54 28.89
CA LYS A 365 -5.07 16.20 29.83
C LYS A 365 -4.42 17.49 30.36
N GLY A 366 -5.17 18.57 30.37
CA GLY A 366 -4.68 19.88 30.77
C GLY A 366 -3.93 20.64 29.69
N ARG A 367 -3.57 19.99 28.55
CA ARG A 367 -3.06 20.65 27.35
C ARG A 367 -4.12 20.70 26.26
N ALA A 368 -4.95 19.64 26.15
CA ALA A 368 -6.09 19.55 25.25
C ALA A 368 -7.31 19.04 26.03
N ASN A 369 -8.38 19.81 26.03
CA ASN A 369 -9.60 19.51 26.81
C ASN A 369 -10.69 18.81 25.95
N HIS A 370 -10.42 18.59 24.68
CA HIS A 370 -11.31 17.98 23.73
C HIS A 370 -10.71 16.67 23.19
N SER A 371 -11.56 15.69 22.90
CA SER A 371 -11.16 14.41 22.29
C SER A 371 -12.24 13.88 21.39
N ALA A 372 -11.85 13.18 20.32
CA ALA A 372 -12.76 12.42 19.50
C ALA A 372 -13.22 11.15 20.21
N PHE A 373 -14.49 10.82 20.02
CA PHE A 373 -15.10 9.55 20.38
C PHE A 373 -15.73 8.98 19.11
N LEU A 374 -15.04 8.06 18.45
CA LEU A 374 -15.49 7.46 17.20
C LEU A 374 -16.44 6.29 17.51
N PHE A 375 -17.65 6.37 17.00
CA PHE A 375 -18.70 5.36 17.30
C PHE A 375 -19.33 4.84 16.02
N GLY A 376 -19.90 3.64 16.10
CA GLY A 376 -20.40 2.87 14.96
C GLY A 376 -19.65 1.56 14.79
N PHE A 377 -19.70 0.99 13.59
CA PHE A 377 -19.03 -0.27 13.23
C PHE A 377 -17.92 0.02 12.22
N GLY A 378 -16.72 0.36 12.71
CA GLY A 378 -15.59 0.79 11.88
C GLY A 378 -15.15 -0.27 10.88
N ASP A 379 -14.74 -1.45 11.31
CA ASP A 379 -14.31 -2.55 10.43
C ASP A 379 -15.45 -3.22 9.66
N GLY A 380 -16.65 -3.16 10.15
CA GLY A 380 -17.79 -3.83 9.56
C GLY A 380 -18.55 -2.97 8.53
N GLY A 381 -18.07 -1.77 8.21
CA GLY A 381 -18.75 -0.86 7.28
C GLY A 381 -20.17 -0.45 7.74
N GLY A 382 -20.48 -0.57 9.02
CA GLY A 382 -21.75 -0.23 9.61
C GLY A 382 -21.78 1.14 10.25
N GLY A 383 -22.89 1.89 10.07
CA GLY A 383 -23.13 3.14 10.78
C GLY A 383 -23.60 2.91 12.24
N PRO A 384 -23.84 3.98 12.99
CA PRO A 384 -24.31 3.89 14.36
C PRO A 384 -25.71 3.28 14.45
N THR A 385 -25.97 2.59 15.54
CA THR A 385 -27.32 2.10 15.87
C THR A 385 -28.09 3.15 16.65
N GLN A 386 -29.43 3.00 16.71
CA GLN A 386 -30.28 3.83 17.55
C GLN A 386 -29.84 3.80 19.02
N THR A 387 -29.46 2.62 19.49
CA THR A 387 -28.98 2.44 20.86
C THR A 387 -27.75 3.29 21.15
N MET A 388 -26.77 3.32 20.23
CA MET A 388 -25.60 4.19 20.36
C MET A 388 -25.98 5.66 20.44
N LEU A 389 -26.84 6.12 19.53
CA LEU A 389 -27.32 7.51 19.50
C LEU A 389 -28.07 7.89 20.77
N ASP A 390 -28.93 7.02 21.25
CA ASP A 390 -29.70 7.24 22.49
C ASP A 390 -28.79 7.28 23.73
N ARG A 391 -27.75 6.43 23.76
CA ARG A 391 -26.73 6.47 24.82
C ARG A 391 -25.99 7.80 24.80
N LEU A 392 -25.43 8.19 23.65
CA LEU A 392 -24.68 9.43 23.49
C LEU A 392 -25.52 10.67 23.81
N LYS A 393 -26.79 10.67 23.41
CA LYS A 393 -27.74 11.76 23.76
C LYS A 393 -27.95 11.86 25.26
N ARG A 394 -28.09 10.73 25.97
CA ARG A 394 -28.24 10.71 27.45
C ARG A 394 -26.96 11.13 28.17
N LEU A 395 -25.79 10.78 27.57
CA LEU A 395 -24.49 11.14 28.09
C LEU A 395 -24.08 12.58 27.80
N SER A 396 -24.88 13.35 27.07
CA SER A 396 -24.53 14.72 26.65
C SER A 396 -24.17 15.66 27.81
N ASN A 397 -24.83 15.49 28.97
CA ASN A 397 -24.55 16.27 30.17
C ASN A 397 -24.97 15.48 31.42
N THR A 398 -24.22 14.45 31.77
CA THR A 398 -24.47 13.58 32.93
C THR A 398 -23.47 13.90 34.02
N ASP A 399 -23.94 14.05 35.24
CA ASP A 399 -23.11 14.36 36.41
C ASP A 399 -22.03 13.29 36.62
N GLY A 400 -20.79 13.72 36.85
CA GLY A 400 -19.64 12.84 37.04
C GLY A 400 -19.03 12.24 35.78
N LEU A 401 -19.57 12.59 34.58
CA LEU A 401 -19.06 12.17 33.30
C LEU A 401 -18.59 13.39 32.45
N PRO A 402 -17.70 13.19 31.51
CA PRO A 402 -17.35 14.25 30.54
C PRO A 402 -18.57 14.59 29.67
N ARG A 403 -18.62 15.82 29.21
CA ARG A 403 -19.67 16.23 28.25
C ARG A 403 -19.44 15.56 26.90
N VAL A 404 -20.47 14.98 26.33
CA VAL A 404 -20.46 14.31 25.04
C VAL A 404 -21.32 15.13 24.06
N GLN A 405 -20.77 15.45 22.90
CA GLN A 405 -21.46 16.22 21.85
C GLN A 405 -21.25 15.56 20.50
N LEU A 406 -22.32 15.30 19.76
CA LEU A 406 -22.25 14.94 18.36
C LEU A 406 -21.66 16.13 17.59
N SER A 407 -20.63 15.88 16.80
CA SER A 407 -19.81 16.92 16.20
C SER A 407 -19.33 16.50 14.80
N SER A 408 -18.66 17.41 14.11
CA SER A 408 -17.95 17.15 12.85
C SER A 408 -16.44 17.20 13.05
N PRO A 409 -15.64 16.60 12.14
CA PRO A 409 -14.19 16.69 12.18
C PRO A 409 -13.68 18.14 12.28
N ARG A 410 -14.29 19.05 11.50
CA ARG A 410 -13.93 20.46 11.50
C ARG A 410 -14.18 21.14 12.86
N GLN A 411 -15.30 20.84 13.50
CA GLN A 411 -15.62 21.38 14.83
C GLN A 411 -14.64 20.85 15.88
N LEU A 412 -14.34 19.54 15.84
CA LEU A 412 -13.35 18.93 16.72
C LEU A 412 -12.00 19.65 16.59
N PHE A 413 -11.45 19.69 15.37
CA PHE A 413 -10.14 20.31 15.16
C PHE A 413 -10.11 21.79 15.48
N SER A 414 -11.18 22.53 15.25
CA SER A 414 -11.26 23.94 15.68
C SER A 414 -11.22 24.08 17.22
N ALA A 415 -11.83 23.15 17.95
CA ALA A 415 -11.72 23.12 19.41
C ALA A 415 -10.30 22.73 19.88
N LEU A 416 -9.67 21.76 19.23
CA LEU A 416 -8.29 21.37 19.53
C LEU A 416 -7.27 22.48 19.21
N GLU A 417 -7.50 23.24 18.13
CA GLU A 417 -6.68 24.40 17.78
C GLU A 417 -6.75 25.50 18.84
N SER A 418 -7.89 25.69 19.50
CA SER A 418 -8.02 26.67 20.60
C SER A 418 -7.22 26.29 21.84
N ASP A 419 -6.93 25.00 22.02
CA ASP A 419 -6.17 24.46 23.15
C ASP A 419 -4.68 24.24 22.80
N SER A 420 -4.23 24.64 21.58
CA SER A 420 -2.98 24.15 20.99
C SER A 420 -1.68 24.76 21.52
N GLU A 421 -1.73 25.85 22.30
CA GLU A 421 -0.53 26.60 22.74
C GLU A 421 0.48 25.80 23.56
N GLN A 422 0.04 24.76 24.26
CA GLN A 422 0.89 23.94 25.16
C GLN A 422 1.13 22.52 24.64
N LEU A 423 0.75 22.21 23.39
CA LEU A 423 0.90 20.90 22.83
C LEU A 423 2.38 20.56 22.59
N CYS A 424 2.72 19.30 22.81
CA CYS A 424 4.04 18.75 22.47
C CYS A 424 4.20 18.63 20.94
N THR A 425 5.45 18.53 20.50
CA THR A 425 5.77 18.23 19.09
C THR A 425 6.46 16.87 19.00
N TRP A 426 5.96 16.02 18.09
CA TRP A 426 6.61 14.78 17.70
C TRP A 426 7.31 14.99 16.37
N VAL A 427 8.60 14.67 16.28
CA VAL A 427 9.42 14.87 15.07
C VAL A 427 9.72 13.53 14.40
N GLY A 428 9.56 13.46 13.09
CA GLY A 428 9.93 12.29 12.29
C GLY A 428 8.77 11.32 12.03
N GLU A 429 9.05 10.03 11.83
CA GLU A 429 8.02 9.05 11.49
C GLU A 429 7.11 8.71 12.68
N LEU A 430 5.85 8.40 12.37
CA LEU A 430 4.93 7.76 13.29
C LEU A 430 4.95 6.26 13.00
N PHE A 431 5.83 5.53 13.67
CA PHE A 431 6.06 4.11 13.45
C PHE A 431 5.02 3.28 14.21
N LEU A 432 4.35 2.34 13.51
CA LEU A 432 3.48 1.35 14.13
C LEU A 432 4.33 0.14 14.55
N GLU A 433 4.31 -0.20 15.83
CA GLU A 433 5.01 -1.34 16.42
C GLU A 433 4.20 -2.64 16.28
N LEU A 434 3.66 -2.86 15.09
CA LEU A 434 2.83 -4.01 14.71
C LEU A 434 2.76 -4.05 13.17
N HIS A 435 2.29 -5.15 12.60
CA HIS A 435 2.07 -5.32 11.17
C HIS A 435 3.33 -5.19 10.29
N ASN A 436 4.52 -5.46 10.85
CA ASN A 436 5.79 -5.33 10.13
C ASN A 436 5.95 -6.36 9.01
N GLY A 437 5.14 -7.43 8.97
CA GLY A 437 5.07 -8.39 7.87
C GLY A 437 4.57 -7.79 6.57
N THR A 438 3.78 -6.72 6.65
CA THR A 438 3.21 -6.00 5.50
C THR A 438 4.27 -5.37 4.60
N TYR A 439 5.48 -5.17 5.09
CA TYR A 439 6.60 -4.68 4.25
C TYR A 439 7.09 -5.71 3.24
N THR A 440 6.70 -6.99 3.40
CA THR A 440 7.17 -8.09 2.53
C THR A 440 6.06 -8.92 1.91
N THR A 441 4.95 -9.12 2.60
CA THR A 441 3.83 -9.98 2.17
C THR A 441 3.31 -9.60 0.78
N HIS A 442 2.99 -10.58 -0.06
CA HIS A 442 2.56 -10.41 -1.45
C HIS A 442 3.59 -9.63 -2.30
N ALA A 443 4.78 -10.18 -2.43
CA ALA A 443 5.88 -9.56 -3.15
C ALA A 443 5.56 -9.19 -4.61
N GLN A 444 4.64 -9.93 -5.26
CA GLN A 444 4.18 -9.62 -6.62
C GLN A 444 3.40 -8.30 -6.68
N ILE A 445 2.56 -8.01 -5.68
CA ILE A 445 1.82 -6.74 -5.58
C ILE A 445 2.80 -5.59 -5.41
N LYS A 446 3.80 -5.74 -4.56
CA LYS A 446 4.85 -4.74 -4.34
C LYS A 446 5.69 -4.49 -5.59
N LYS A 447 6.04 -5.56 -6.32
CA LYS A 447 6.71 -5.45 -7.63
C LYS A 447 5.84 -4.70 -8.64
N GLY A 448 4.56 -5.06 -8.73
CA GLY A 448 3.59 -4.39 -9.60
C GLY A 448 3.47 -2.90 -9.28
N ASN A 449 3.40 -2.53 -7.99
CA ASN A 449 3.37 -1.13 -7.57
C ASN A 449 4.59 -0.35 -8.06
N ARG A 450 5.81 -0.84 -7.78
CA ARG A 450 7.07 -0.19 -8.21
C ARG A 450 7.20 -0.06 -9.73
N GLU A 451 6.87 -1.13 -10.46
CA GLU A 451 6.91 -1.12 -11.92
C GLU A 451 5.92 -0.12 -12.51
N CYS A 452 4.69 -0.08 -11.98
CA CYS A 452 3.64 0.80 -12.49
C CYS A 452 3.91 2.27 -12.15
N GLU A 453 4.42 2.58 -10.95
CA GLU A 453 4.89 3.93 -10.61
C GLU A 453 5.94 4.41 -11.62
N ARG A 454 6.94 3.56 -11.95
CA ARG A 454 7.97 3.87 -12.94
C ARG A 454 7.40 4.04 -14.35
N ILE A 455 6.51 3.15 -14.80
CA ILE A 455 5.91 3.23 -16.13
C ILE A 455 5.13 4.55 -16.29
N LEU A 456 4.30 4.91 -15.31
CA LEU A 456 3.52 6.14 -15.37
C LEU A 456 4.40 7.39 -15.35
N HIS A 457 5.46 7.40 -14.53
CA HIS A 457 6.48 8.46 -14.56
C HIS A 457 7.10 8.60 -15.95
N ASP A 458 7.54 7.50 -16.56
CA ASP A 458 8.19 7.49 -17.86
C ASP A 458 7.23 7.95 -18.96
N VAL A 459 5.96 7.51 -18.93
CA VAL A 459 4.91 7.95 -19.87
C VAL A 459 4.69 9.46 -19.78
N GLU A 460 4.54 9.98 -18.56
CA GLU A 460 4.31 11.41 -18.35
C GLU A 460 5.47 12.27 -18.83
N LEU A 461 6.71 11.86 -18.51
CA LEU A 461 7.90 12.57 -18.95
C LEU A 461 7.99 12.59 -20.49
N LEU A 462 7.94 11.43 -21.14
CA LEU A 462 8.08 11.36 -22.60
C LEU A 462 6.92 12.06 -23.33
N SER A 463 5.69 11.94 -22.81
CA SER A 463 4.53 12.66 -23.34
C SER A 463 4.66 14.17 -23.17
N SER A 464 5.26 14.63 -22.06
CA SER A 464 5.54 16.06 -21.83
C SER A 464 6.59 16.60 -22.79
N LEU A 465 7.65 15.82 -23.07
CA LEU A 465 8.66 16.17 -24.06
C LEU A 465 8.08 16.18 -25.47
N ALA A 466 7.25 15.21 -25.82
CA ALA A 466 6.54 15.16 -27.10
C ALA A 466 5.58 16.34 -27.27
N LEU A 467 4.82 16.68 -26.22
CA LEU A 467 3.96 17.87 -26.20
C LEU A 467 4.76 19.16 -26.42
N ALA A 468 5.94 19.29 -25.82
CA ALA A 468 6.79 20.48 -25.98
C ALA A 468 7.36 20.62 -27.40
N ARG A 469 7.66 19.49 -28.08
CA ARG A 469 8.32 19.49 -29.42
C ARG A 469 7.36 19.42 -30.59
N SER A 470 6.17 18.85 -30.44
CA SER A 470 5.21 18.65 -31.53
C SER A 470 3.90 19.36 -31.28
N ALA A 471 3.45 20.17 -32.23
CA ALA A 471 2.12 20.78 -32.20
C ALA A 471 0.98 19.77 -32.43
N GLN A 472 1.31 18.64 -33.05
CA GLN A 472 0.34 17.60 -33.42
C GLN A 472 0.17 16.53 -32.31
N PHE A 473 1.11 16.44 -31.38
CA PHE A 473 1.02 15.47 -30.29
C PHE A 473 -0.04 15.90 -29.26
N LEU A 474 -0.98 15.00 -29.00
CA LEU A 474 -1.99 15.17 -27.96
C LEU A 474 -1.56 14.40 -26.72
N TYR A 475 -1.39 15.11 -25.63
CA TYR A 475 -1.04 14.50 -24.35
C TYR A 475 -2.19 13.60 -23.88
N PRO A 476 -1.92 12.33 -23.50
CA PRO A 476 -2.96 11.33 -23.18
C PRO A 476 -3.52 11.49 -21.76
N ALA A 477 -4.00 12.70 -21.39
CA ALA A 477 -4.39 13.05 -20.03
C ALA A 477 -5.45 12.11 -19.44
N ALA A 478 -6.50 11.78 -20.21
CA ALA A 478 -7.59 10.94 -19.73
C ALA A 478 -7.15 9.48 -19.48
N GLN A 479 -6.31 8.94 -20.39
CA GLN A 479 -5.76 7.59 -20.19
C GLN A 479 -4.82 7.55 -18.98
N LEU A 480 -3.93 8.53 -18.84
CA LEU A 480 -3.04 8.63 -17.68
C LEU A 480 -3.82 8.77 -16.38
N GLN A 481 -4.86 9.60 -16.34
CA GLN A 481 -5.71 9.72 -15.14
C GLN A 481 -6.34 8.37 -14.78
N HIS A 482 -6.84 7.63 -15.76
CA HIS A 482 -7.41 6.30 -15.52
C HIS A 482 -6.36 5.34 -14.96
N LEU A 483 -5.17 5.25 -15.57
CA LEU A 483 -4.10 4.37 -15.13
C LEU A 483 -3.57 4.76 -13.74
N TRP A 484 -3.42 6.05 -13.46
CA TRP A 484 -3.10 6.53 -12.12
C TRP A 484 -4.14 6.10 -11.09
N ARG A 485 -5.43 6.23 -11.38
CA ARG A 485 -6.49 5.83 -10.46
C ARG A 485 -6.50 4.33 -10.16
N LEU A 486 -6.15 3.47 -11.13
CA LEU A 486 -5.96 2.04 -10.90
C LEU A 486 -4.76 1.78 -9.96
N LEU A 487 -3.64 2.45 -10.19
CA LEU A 487 -2.48 2.34 -9.31
C LEU A 487 -2.80 2.81 -7.90
N LEU A 488 -3.42 3.99 -7.76
CA LEU A 488 -3.78 4.58 -6.47
C LEU A 488 -4.78 3.71 -5.70
N LEU A 489 -5.71 3.04 -6.38
CA LEU A 489 -6.62 2.06 -5.78
C LEU A 489 -5.84 0.90 -5.16
N ASN A 490 -4.86 0.35 -5.89
CA ASN A 490 -4.02 -0.75 -5.41
C ASN A 490 -3.07 -0.33 -4.26
N GLN A 491 -2.94 0.95 -3.96
CA GLN A 491 -2.19 1.48 -2.82
C GLN A 491 -3.03 1.58 -1.54
N PHE A 492 -4.28 1.11 -1.54
CA PHE A 492 -5.07 0.93 -0.33
C PHE A 492 -4.29 0.12 0.70
N HIS A 493 -4.45 0.47 1.99
CA HIS A 493 -3.58 -0.05 3.06
C HIS A 493 -3.65 -1.56 3.30
N ASP A 494 -4.64 -2.28 2.76
CA ASP A 494 -4.69 -3.73 2.76
C ASP A 494 -4.33 -4.37 1.41
N VAL A 495 -4.12 -3.58 0.34
CA VAL A 495 -3.74 -4.12 -0.97
C VAL A 495 -2.23 -4.09 -1.17
N VAL A 496 -1.60 -2.91 -1.20
CA VAL A 496 -0.14 -2.81 -1.42
C VAL A 496 0.66 -3.47 -0.28
N THR A 497 0.10 -3.54 0.89
CA THR A 497 0.65 -4.24 2.07
C THR A 497 0.59 -5.76 1.94
N GLY A 498 -0.32 -6.27 1.09
CA GLY A 498 -0.49 -7.70 0.85
C GLY A 498 -1.37 -8.41 1.87
N SER A 499 -2.12 -7.67 2.67
CA SER A 499 -3.02 -8.21 3.69
C SER A 499 -4.44 -8.47 3.17
N CYS A 500 -4.66 -8.30 1.87
CA CYS A 500 -5.94 -8.55 1.21
C CYS A 500 -6.23 -10.03 0.98
N ILE A 501 -7.49 -10.32 0.67
CA ILE A 501 -7.95 -11.65 0.27
C ILE A 501 -7.48 -11.99 -1.14
N GLN A 502 -7.45 -13.29 -1.48
CA GLN A 502 -6.99 -13.79 -2.78
C GLN A 502 -7.63 -13.07 -3.97
N MET A 503 -8.96 -12.88 -3.96
CA MET A 503 -9.69 -12.21 -5.05
C MET A 503 -9.17 -10.79 -5.30
N VAL A 504 -8.92 -10.03 -4.24
CA VAL A 504 -8.38 -8.66 -4.35
C VAL A 504 -6.95 -8.67 -4.85
N ALA A 505 -6.13 -9.64 -4.42
CA ALA A 505 -4.77 -9.81 -4.92
C ALA A 505 -4.75 -10.11 -6.43
N GLU A 506 -5.62 -11.00 -6.90
CA GLU A 506 -5.80 -11.31 -8.33
C GLU A 506 -6.26 -10.09 -9.13
N GLU A 507 -7.24 -9.32 -8.63
CA GLU A 507 -7.70 -8.08 -9.25
C GLU A 507 -6.59 -7.03 -9.32
N ALA A 508 -5.82 -6.86 -8.26
CA ALA A 508 -4.68 -5.95 -8.24
C ALA A 508 -3.64 -6.32 -9.31
N MET A 509 -3.37 -7.61 -9.50
CA MET A 509 -2.48 -8.08 -10.57
C MET A 509 -3.02 -7.79 -11.97
N CYS A 510 -4.35 -7.90 -12.18
CA CYS A 510 -4.99 -7.49 -13.43
C CYS A 510 -4.83 -5.98 -13.67
N HIS A 511 -5.05 -5.14 -12.67
CA HIS A 511 -4.83 -3.70 -12.76
C HIS A 511 -3.39 -3.35 -13.14
N TYR A 512 -2.39 -4.02 -12.56
CA TYR A 512 -0.98 -3.80 -12.93
C TYR A 512 -0.69 -4.21 -14.37
N GLU A 513 -1.30 -5.30 -14.87
CA GLU A 513 -1.14 -5.71 -16.27
C GLU A 513 -1.79 -4.70 -17.23
N ASP A 514 -2.94 -4.16 -16.88
CA ASP A 514 -3.58 -3.08 -17.63
C ASP A 514 -2.68 -1.84 -17.70
N ILE A 515 -2.08 -1.45 -16.58
CA ILE A 515 -1.15 -0.31 -16.54
C ILE A 515 0.09 -0.60 -17.39
N ARG A 516 0.67 -1.80 -17.34
CA ARG A 516 1.83 -2.18 -18.16
C ARG A 516 1.49 -2.13 -19.66
N SER A 517 0.40 -2.76 -20.05
CA SER A 517 -0.01 -2.85 -21.45
C SER A 517 -0.30 -1.48 -22.06
N HIS A 518 -1.19 -0.72 -21.41
CA HIS A 518 -1.57 0.61 -21.88
C HIS A 518 -0.42 1.61 -21.73
N GLY A 519 0.33 1.57 -20.64
CA GLY A 519 1.49 2.41 -20.39
C GLY A 519 2.57 2.21 -21.46
N ASN A 520 2.92 0.98 -21.82
CA ASN A 520 3.87 0.69 -22.89
C ASN A 520 3.38 1.18 -24.27
N THR A 521 2.07 1.11 -24.52
CA THR A 521 1.49 1.68 -25.73
C THR A 521 1.66 3.20 -25.78
N LEU A 522 1.40 3.89 -24.66
CA LEU A 522 1.58 5.33 -24.54
C LEU A 522 3.05 5.75 -24.65
N LEU A 523 3.96 4.98 -24.04
CA LEU A 523 5.40 5.17 -24.16
C LEU A 523 5.85 5.10 -25.61
N SER A 524 5.40 4.09 -26.34
CA SER A 524 5.72 3.91 -27.76
C SER A 524 5.21 5.06 -28.61
N ALA A 525 3.99 5.54 -28.35
CA ALA A 525 3.40 6.68 -29.05
C ALA A 525 4.18 8.00 -28.78
N ALA A 526 4.56 8.24 -27.53
CA ALA A 526 5.35 9.41 -27.16
C ALA A 526 6.77 9.36 -27.78
N ALA A 527 7.41 8.20 -27.75
CA ALA A 527 8.73 7.99 -28.38
C ALA A 527 8.65 8.19 -29.90
N ALA A 528 7.63 7.67 -30.59
CA ALA A 528 7.43 7.88 -32.01
C ALA A 528 7.25 9.38 -32.35
N ALA A 529 6.49 10.11 -31.53
CA ALA A 529 6.31 11.56 -31.69
C ALA A 529 7.63 12.36 -31.50
N LEU A 530 8.49 11.91 -30.60
CA LEU A 530 9.82 12.52 -30.38
C LEU A 530 10.78 12.27 -31.55
N CYS A 531 10.65 11.14 -32.26
CA CYS A 531 11.46 10.78 -33.41
C CYS A 531 10.91 11.37 -34.72
N ALA A 532 9.67 11.85 -34.78
CA ALA A 532 9.07 12.40 -35.96
C ALA A 532 9.77 13.70 -36.43
N GLY A 533 10.37 13.70 -37.61
CA GLY A 533 11.03 14.87 -38.23
C GLY A 533 12.55 14.86 -38.20
N GLU A 534 13.17 13.86 -37.62
CA GLU A 534 14.61 13.65 -37.72
C GLU A 534 14.88 12.58 -38.81
N PRO A 535 15.47 12.94 -39.98
CA PRO A 535 15.94 11.96 -40.94
C PRO A 535 17.22 11.32 -40.38
N GLY A 536 17.04 10.37 -39.47
CA GLY A 536 18.13 9.59 -38.89
C GLY A 536 18.32 8.28 -39.64
N PRO A 537 19.57 7.74 -39.67
CA PRO A 537 19.78 6.36 -40.11
C PRO A 537 18.98 5.40 -39.26
N GLU A 538 18.58 4.29 -39.84
CA GLU A 538 17.95 3.18 -39.09
C GLU A 538 18.76 2.87 -37.81
N GLY A 539 18.30 3.34 -36.65
CA GLY A 539 18.98 3.20 -35.36
C GLY A 539 18.03 3.12 -34.22
N LEU A 540 18.53 2.68 -33.05
CA LEU A 540 17.80 2.65 -31.78
C LEU A 540 17.93 3.99 -31.07
N LEU A 541 16.84 4.49 -30.53
CA LEU A 541 16.85 5.63 -29.62
C LEU A 541 16.83 5.12 -28.19
N ILE A 542 17.82 5.49 -27.40
CA ILE A 542 17.85 5.17 -25.96
C ILE A 542 17.51 6.43 -25.18
N VAL A 543 16.56 6.32 -24.30
CA VAL A 543 16.05 7.41 -23.48
C VAL A 543 16.47 7.19 -22.02
N ASN A 544 16.93 8.26 -21.38
CA ASN A 544 17.17 8.31 -19.95
C ASN A 544 16.12 9.19 -19.29
N THR A 545 15.30 8.61 -18.46
CA THR A 545 14.20 9.28 -17.75
C THR A 545 14.63 9.84 -16.38
N LEU A 546 15.88 9.60 -15.97
CA LEU A 546 16.41 10.08 -14.69
C LEU A 546 17.11 11.43 -14.81
N PRO A 547 17.13 12.26 -13.73
CA PRO A 547 17.67 13.62 -13.76
C PRO A 547 19.20 13.70 -13.67
N TRP A 548 19.92 12.62 -14.00
CA TRP A 548 21.39 12.59 -14.11
C TRP A 548 21.85 11.79 -15.33
N LYS A 549 23.03 12.10 -15.80
CA LYS A 549 23.68 11.38 -16.91
C LYS A 549 23.94 9.93 -16.50
N ARG A 550 23.63 8.98 -17.38
CA ARG A 550 23.89 7.56 -17.19
C ARG A 550 24.86 7.03 -18.25
N THR A 551 25.77 6.14 -17.82
CA THR A 551 26.62 5.34 -18.70
C THR A 551 26.49 3.90 -18.25
N GLU A 552 25.87 3.06 -19.09
CA GLU A 552 25.51 1.70 -18.72
C GLU A 552 25.68 0.71 -19.87
N VAL A 553 25.93 -0.55 -19.51
CA VAL A 553 25.94 -1.65 -20.47
C VAL A 553 24.50 -2.10 -20.72
N MET A 554 24.08 -1.99 -21.98
CA MET A 554 22.72 -2.34 -22.40
C MET A 554 22.73 -3.48 -23.41
N ALA A 555 21.72 -4.36 -23.31
CA ALA A 555 21.45 -5.39 -24.30
C ALA A 555 20.64 -4.78 -25.46
N LEU A 556 21.25 -4.63 -26.63
CA LEU A 556 20.62 -4.09 -27.82
C LEU A 556 20.11 -5.23 -28.70
N PRO A 557 18.86 -5.15 -29.23
CA PRO A 557 18.32 -6.18 -30.10
C PRO A 557 19.08 -6.26 -31.43
N LYS A 558 19.35 -7.48 -31.88
CA LYS A 558 19.90 -7.77 -33.23
C LYS A 558 18.84 -8.36 -34.14
N PRO A 559 18.96 -8.22 -35.45
CA PRO A 559 18.15 -8.97 -36.39
C PRO A 559 18.27 -10.49 -36.11
N GLY A 560 17.12 -11.18 -36.01
CA GLY A 560 17.09 -12.61 -35.69
C GLY A 560 16.90 -12.97 -34.20
N GLY A 561 16.58 -11.96 -33.33
CA GLY A 561 16.19 -12.19 -31.92
C GLY A 561 17.34 -12.34 -30.94
N ALA A 562 18.60 -12.26 -31.40
CA ALA A 562 19.77 -12.21 -30.53
C ALA A 562 20.00 -10.80 -29.97
N HIS A 563 20.74 -10.70 -28.88
CA HIS A 563 21.14 -9.41 -28.30
C HIS A 563 22.67 -9.21 -28.41
N SER A 564 23.10 -7.95 -28.40
CA SER A 564 24.50 -7.59 -28.19
C SER A 564 24.62 -6.56 -27.10
N LEU A 565 25.63 -6.68 -26.27
CA LEU A 565 25.92 -5.67 -25.27
C LEU A 565 26.61 -4.45 -25.92
N ALA A 566 26.24 -3.26 -25.47
CA ALA A 566 26.89 -2.01 -25.79
C ALA A 566 26.97 -1.11 -24.55
N LEU A 567 28.10 -0.39 -24.41
CA LEU A 567 28.22 0.67 -23.42
C LEU A 567 27.60 1.93 -23.97
N VAL A 568 26.54 2.41 -23.37
CA VAL A 568 25.77 3.57 -23.85
C VAL A 568 25.78 4.67 -22.80
N THR A 569 26.00 5.89 -23.26
CA THR A 569 25.91 7.08 -22.42
C THR A 569 24.71 7.92 -22.85
N VAL A 570 23.82 8.23 -21.91
CA VAL A 570 22.61 9.02 -22.14
C VAL A 570 22.55 10.17 -21.13
N PRO A 571 22.29 11.41 -21.59
CA PRO A 571 22.19 12.58 -20.70
C PRO A 571 21.00 12.52 -19.77
N SER A 572 20.97 13.43 -18.78
CA SER A 572 19.86 13.65 -17.86
C SER A 572 18.57 13.95 -18.63
N MET A 573 17.47 13.25 -18.35
CA MET A 573 16.14 13.43 -18.95
C MET A 573 16.23 13.72 -20.46
N GLY A 574 16.97 12.87 -21.15
CA GLY A 574 17.32 13.08 -22.55
C GLY A 574 17.45 11.77 -23.31
N TYR A 575 17.95 11.85 -24.52
CA TYR A 575 18.11 10.67 -25.36
C TYR A 575 19.45 10.67 -26.12
N ALA A 576 19.87 9.48 -26.51
CA ALA A 576 21.03 9.28 -27.38
C ALA A 576 20.66 8.32 -28.52
N PRO A 577 20.97 8.66 -29.80
CA PRO A 577 20.86 7.70 -30.89
C PRO A 577 22.00 6.69 -30.79
N VAL A 578 21.68 5.42 -30.94
CA VAL A 578 22.68 4.34 -31.01
C VAL A 578 22.63 3.74 -32.41
N PRO A 579 23.77 3.71 -33.10
CA PRO A 579 23.85 3.11 -34.43
C PRO A 579 23.40 1.64 -34.41
N PRO A 580 22.90 1.10 -35.52
CA PRO A 580 22.51 -0.30 -35.58
C PRO A 580 23.65 -1.21 -35.16
N PRO A 581 23.40 -2.33 -34.45
CA PRO A 581 24.44 -3.26 -33.97
C PRO A 581 25.38 -3.78 -35.05
N THR A 582 24.95 -3.75 -36.32
CA THR A 582 25.77 -4.13 -37.49
C THR A 582 26.87 -3.14 -37.83
N SER A 583 26.78 -1.91 -37.36
CA SER A 583 27.78 -0.84 -37.58
C SER A 583 28.63 -0.53 -36.35
N LEU A 584 28.29 -1.11 -35.18
CA LEU A 584 29.08 -0.98 -33.96
C LEU A 584 30.35 -1.83 -34.09
N GLN A 585 31.49 -1.21 -34.33
CA GLN A 585 32.76 -1.85 -34.05
C GLN A 585 32.81 -2.11 -32.53
N PRO A 586 33.17 -3.33 -32.05
CA PRO A 586 33.37 -3.55 -30.66
C PRO A 586 34.50 -2.65 -30.14
N LEU A 587 34.13 -1.51 -29.58
CA LEU A 587 35.05 -0.70 -28.81
C LEU A 587 35.38 -1.52 -27.57
N LEU A 588 36.55 -2.15 -27.55
CA LEU A 588 37.07 -2.76 -26.35
C LEU A 588 37.16 -1.67 -25.28
N PRO A 589 36.50 -1.84 -24.13
CA PRO A 589 36.56 -0.86 -23.04
C PRO A 589 38.03 -0.70 -22.62
N GLN A 590 38.45 0.51 -22.25
CA GLN A 590 39.79 0.77 -21.72
C GLN A 590 40.16 -0.11 -20.52
N GLN A 591 39.14 -0.52 -19.74
CA GLN A 591 39.25 -1.44 -18.64
C GLN A 591 38.12 -2.47 -18.77
N PRO A 592 38.37 -3.64 -19.37
CA PRO A 592 37.37 -4.70 -19.47
C PRO A 592 37.06 -5.34 -18.09
N VAL A 593 35.94 -6.00 -17.99
CA VAL A 593 35.65 -6.84 -16.82
C VAL A 593 36.44 -8.14 -16.91
N PHE A 594 37.23 -8.41 -15.89
CA PHE A 594 37.96 -9.67 -15.76
C PHE A 594 37.16 -10.66 -14.92
N VAL A 595 37.07 -11.91 -15.36
CA VAL A 595 36.45 -13.02 -14.64
C VAL A 595 37.50 -14.11 -14.48
N VAL A 596 37.80 -14.49 -13.24
CA VAL A 596 38.75 -15.54 -12.91
C VAL A 596 38.06 -16.58 -12.03
N GLN A 597 38.04 -17.81 -12.46
CA GLN A 597 37.62 -18.94 -11.65
C GLN A 597 38.88 -19.66 -11.11
N GLU A 598 38.99 -19.72 -9.80
CA GLU A 598 40.10 -20.34 -9.11
C GLU A 598 39.94 -21.87 -9.04
N THR A 599 41.02 -22.56 -8.71
CA THR A 599 41.04 -24.05 -8.61
C THR A 599 40.15 -24.58 -7.48
N ASP A 600 39.86 -23.77 -6.47
CA ASP A 600 38.96 -24.09 -5.37
C ASP A 600 37.48 -23.87 -5.73
N GLY A 601 37.20 -23.43 -6.97
CA GLY A 601 35.86 -23.14 -7.45
C GLY A 601 35.35 -21.75 -7.08
N SER A 602 36.14 -20.94 -6.38
CA SER A 602 35.80 -19.53 -6.13
C SER A 602 35.92 -18.70 -7.43
N VAL A 603 35.16 -17.58 -7.50
CA VAL A 603 35.11 -16.72 -8.68
C VAL A 603 35.42 -15.28 -8.28
N THR A 604 36.31 -14.63 -9.05
CA THR A 604 36.61 -13.20 -8.92
C THR A 604 36.13 -12.46 -10.16
N LEU A 605 35.33 -11.40 -9.96
CA LEU A 605 34.91 -10.43 -10.98
C LEU A 605 35.59 -9.10 -10.64
N ASP A 606 36.25 -8.45 -11.63
CA ASP A 606 36.95 -7.17 -11.43
C ASP A 606 36.75 -6.26 -12.64
N ASN A 607 36.21 -5.05 -12.44
CA ASN A 607 36.04 -4.03 -13.49
C ASN A 607 36.95 -2.80 -13.29
N GLY A 608 37.94 -2.90 -12.39
CA GLY A 608 38.84 -1.80 -12.04
C GLY A 608 38.27 -0.73 -11.08
N ILE A 609 36.95 -0.77 -10.82
CA ILE A 609 36.26 0.08 -9.83
C ILE A 609 36.01 -0.70 -8.56
N ILE A 610 35.39 -1.86 -8.71
CA ILE A 610 35.15 -2.82 -7.60
C ILE A 610 35.66 -4.20 -8.00
N ARG A 611 36.11 -4.93 -6.99
CA ARG A 611 36.47 -6.34 -7.10
C ARG A 611 35.60 -7.18 -6.20
N VAL A 612 34.94 -8.18 -6.77
CA VAL A 612 33.95 -9.06 -6.15
C VAL A 612 34.52 -10.47 -6.10
N LYS A 613 34.54 -11.12 -4.94
CA LYS A 613 34.93 -12.52 -4.82
C LYS A 613 33.77 -13.34 -4.24
N LEU A 614 33.41 -14.41 -4.97
CA LEU A 614 32.39 -15.37 -4.57
C LEU A 614 33.04 -16.70 -4.19
N ASP A 615 32.53 -17.34 -3.14
CA ASP A 615 32.89 -18.71 -2.80
C ASP A 615 32.21 -19.71 -3.76
N PRO A 616 32.60 -21.00 -3.74
CA PRO A 616 32.01 -22.01 -4.64
C PRO A 616 30.51 -22.24 -4.48
N THR A 617 29.88 -21.63 -3.49
CA THR A 617 28.43 -21.71 -3.24
C THR A 617 27.66 -20.43 -3.61
N GLY A 618 28.36 -19.43 -4.19
CA GLY A 618 27.77 -18.17 -4.63
C GLY A 618 27.66 -17.08 -3.55
N ARG A 619 28.24 -17.30 -2.35
CA ARG A 619 28.27 -16.29 -1.29
C ARG A 619 29.41 -15.31 -1.50
N LEU A 620 29.19 -14.06 -1.14
CA LEU A 620 30.14 -12.98 -1.31
C LEU A 620 31.18 -12.98 -0.16
N THR A 621 32.41 -13.33 -0.46
CA THR A 621 33.49 -13.38 0.54
C THR A 621 34.34 -12.11 0.58
N SER A 622 34.32 -11.29 -0.50
CA SER A 622 35.03 -10.02 -0.57
C SER A 622 34.36 -9.08 -1.56
N LEU A 623 34.31 -7.81 -1.20
CA LEU A 623 33.89 -6.70 -2.06
C LEU A 623 34.81 -5.51 -1.80
N VAL A 624 35.77 -5.28 -2.69
CA VAL A 624 36.80 -4.25 -2.52
C VAL A 624 36.51 -3.05 -3.43
N LEU A 625 36.47 -1.85 -2.87
CA LEU A 625 36.54 -0.60 -3.63
C LEU A 625 38.00 -0.38 -4.03
N VAL A 626 38.33 -0.66 -5.31
CA VAL A 626 39.70 -0.74 -5.84
C VAL A 626 40.51 0.52 -5.61
N ALA A 627 39.93 1.71 -5.87
CA ALA A 627 40.60 2.99 -5.74
C ALA A 627 41.15 3.28 -4.33
N SER A 628 40.55 2.67 -3.27
CA SER A 628 41.00 2.83 -1.88
C SER A 628 41.55 1.54 -1.27
N GLY A 629 41.44 0.41 -1.96
CA GLY A 629 41.75 -0.91 -1.37
C GLY A 629 40.86 -1.29 -0.20
N ARG A 630 39.73 -0.60 0.01
CA ARG A 630 38.85 -0.80 1.15
C ARG A 630 37.94 -1.99 0.93
N GLU A 631 38.01 -2.97 1.87
CA GLU A 631 37.10 -4.11 1.93
C GLU A 631 35.76 -3.70 2.56
N ALA A 632 34.66 -4.10 1.94
CA ALA A 632 33.30 -3.80 2.39
C ALA A 632 32.68 -4.91 3.25
N ILE A 633 33.09 -6.17 3.06
CA ILE A 633 32.56 -7.32 3.83
C ILE A 633 33.36 -7.47 5.13
N ALA A 634 32.67 -7.76 6.22
CA ALA A 634 33.30 -7.99 7.53
C ALA A 634 34.23 -9.21 7.48
N GLU A 635 35.36 -9.10 8.19
CA GLU A 635 36.39 -10.14 8.23
C GLU A 635 35.83 -11.48 8.72
N GLY A 636 36.09 -12.57 7.98
CA GLY A 636 35.60 -13.90 8.30
C GLY A 636 34.09 -14.12 8.10
N ALA A 637 33.36 -13.10 7.64
CA ALA A 637 31.94 -13.20 7.33
C ALA A 637 31.69 -13.35 5.82
N VAL A 638 30.47 -13.68 5.44
CA VAL A 638 30.02 -13.79 4.04
C VAL A 638 28.76 -12.98 3.81
N GLY A 639 28.74 -12.23 2.72
CA GLY A 639 27.54 -11.56 2.20
C GLY A 639 26.79 -12.44 1.20
N ASN A 640 25.68 -11.93 0.68
CA ASN A 640 24.77 -12.69 -0.17
C ASN A 640 24.34 -14.02 0.49
N GLN A 641 24.25 -13.99 1.81
CA GLN A 641 23.82 -15.15 2.59
C GLN A 641 22.31 -15.17 2.70
N PHE A 642 21.69 -16.10 2.00
CA PHE A 642 20.26 -16.35 2.19
C PHE A 642 20.03 -17.00 3.54
N VAL A 643 18.99 -16.53 4.24
CA VAL A 643 18.58 -17.05 5.54
C VAL A 643 17.08 -17.29 5.55
N LEU A 644 16.69 -18.43 6.11
CA LEU A 644 15.30 -18.84 6.25
C LEU A 644 14.92 -18.80 7.73
N PHE A 645 13.76 -18.21 8.01
CA PHE A 645 13.17 -18.14 9.33
C PHE A 645 11.83 -18.88 9.36
N ASP A 646 11.44 -19.38 10.52
CA ASP A 646 10.08 -19.78 10.81
C ASP A 646 9.26 -18.53 11.15
N ASP A 647 8.12 -18.34 10.49
CA ASP A 647 7.29 -17.15 10.55
C ASP A 647 5.87 -17.51 10.96
N VAL A 648 5.66 -17.60 12.28
CA VAL A 648 4.38 -17.99 12.86
C VAL A 648 3.96 -16.91 13.86
N PRO A 649 3.28 -15.85 13.41
CA PRO A 649 2.81 -14.79 14.31
C PRO A 649 1.69 -15.28 15.23
N LEU A 650 1.41 -14.53 16.29
CA LEU A 650 0.34 -14.84 17.25
C LEU A 650 -1.06 -14.64 16.63
N TYR A 651 -1.20 -13.58 15.83
CA TYR A 651 -2.42 -13.15 15.14
C TYR A 651 -2.04 -12.55 13.79
N TRP A 652 -3.01 -12.38 12.89
CA TRP A 652 -2.88 -11.57 11.67
C TRP A 652 -1.74 -12.03 10.75
N ASP A 653 -1.84 -13.25 10.23
CA ASP A 653 -0.76 -13.95 9.50
C ASP A 653 -0.11 -13.13 8.37
N ALA A 654 -0.92 -12.47 7.52
CA ALA A 654 -0.38 -11.65 6.45
C ALA A 654 0.21 -10.32 6.95
N TRP A 655 -0.29 -9.78 8.07
CA TRP A 655 0.12 -8.48 8.62
C TRP A 655 1.37 -8.59 9.49
N ASP A 656 1.41 -9.57 10.38
CA ASP A 656 2.40 -9.61 11.45
C ASP A 656 3.61 -10.47 11.11
N VAL A 657 4.75 -10.02 11.55
CA VAL A 657 5.95 -10.81 11.82
C VAL A 657 6.41 -10.48 13.23
N MET A 658 6.71 -11.50 14.03
CA MET A 658 7.08 -11.31 15.43
C MET A 658 8.59 -11.38 15.59
N ASP A 659 9.13 -10.64 16.56
CA ASP A 659 10.58 -10.54 16.81
C ASP A 659 11.25 -11.88 17.11
N TYR A 660 10.52 -12.83 17.72
CA TYR A 660 11.04 -14.17 18.01
C TYR A 660 11.34 -15.00 16.74
N HIS A 661 10.92 -14.58 15.52
CA HIS A 661 11.35 -15.24 14.29
C HIS A 661 12.89 -15.24 14.19
N LEU A 662 13.55 -14.21 14.73
CA LEU A 662 15.01 -14.08 14.71
C LEU A 662 15.74 -15.24 15.41
N GLU A 663 15.08 -15.91 16.36
CA GLU A 663 15.64 -17.09 17.06
C GLU A 663 15.70 -18.33 16.19
N THR A 664 14.92 -18.37 15.10
CA THR A 664 14.79 -19.51 14.18
C THR A 664 15.71 -19.41 12.97
N ARG A 665 16.63 -18.43 12.94
CA ARG A 665 17.53 -18.13 11.81
C ARG A 665 18.30 -19.35 11.35
N LYS A 666 18.11 -19.77 10.09
CA LYS A 666 18.80 -20.89 9.44
C LYS A 666 19.46 -20.39 8.16
N PRO A 667 20.81 -20.39 8.05
CA PRO A 667 21.46 -20.08 6.79
C PRO A 667 21.14 -21.17 5.75
N VAL A 668 20.83 -20.74 4.54
CA VAL A 668 20.65 -21.63 3.38
C VAL A 668 22.03 -21.87 2.80
N LEU A 669 22.45 -23.14 2.78
CA LEU A 669 23.77 -23.53 2.33
C LEU A 669 23.69 -24.20 0.95
N GLY A 670 24.49 -23.69 -0.01
CA GLY A 670 24.60 -24.23 -1.34
C GLY A 670 25.54 -25.44 -1.37
N GLN A 671 25.49 -26.23 -2.45
CA GLN A 671 26.44 -27.27 -2.73
C GLN A 671 27.63 -26.67 -3.50
N ALA A 672 28.85 -27.00 -3.07
CA ALA A 672 30.07 -26.56 -3.75
C ALA A 672 30.14 -27.13 -5.19
N GLY A 673 30.62 -26.30 -6.13
CA GLY A 673 30.85 -26.72 -7.52
C GLY A 673 29.70 -26.45 -8.48
N THR A 674 28.73 -25.65 -8.08
CA THR A 674 27.56 -25.27 -8.93
C THR A 674 27.73 -23.95 -9.65
N LEU A 675 28.82 -23.18 -9.43
CA LEU A 675 29.09 -21.91 -10.07
C LEU A 675 29.46 -22.07 -11.54
N ALA A 676 28.68 -21.45 -12.43
CA ALA A 676 29.04 -21.26 -13.83
C ALA A 676 29.45 -19.78 -14.05
N VAL A 677 30.43 -19.55 -14.92
CA VAL A 677 30.93 -18.20 -15.21
C VAL A 677 30.68 -17.83 -16.67
N GLY A 678 30.43 -16.53 -16.90
CA GLY A 678 30.22 -15.98 -18.22
C GLY A 678 31.01 -14.67 -18.41
N THR A 679 31.43 -14.41 -19.65
CA THR A 679 32.01 -13.15 -20.07
C THR A 679 31.41 -12.72 -21.42
N GLU A 680 31.00 -11.48 -21.54
CA GLU A 680 30.44 -10.96 -22.78
C GLU A 680 31.23 -9.74 -23.26
N GLY A 681 32.14 -9.97 -24.23
CA GLY A 681 32.89 -8.89 -24.91
C GLY A 681 33.71 -7.98 -24.02
N GLY A 682 34.09 -8.39 -22.82
CA GLY A 682 34.76 -7.55 -21.84
C GLY A 682 33.86 -6.49 -21.20
N LEU A 683 32.61 -6.36 -21.65
CA LEU A 683 31.64 -5.42 -21.12
C LEU A 683 30.94 -5.94 -19.85
N ARG A 684 30.74 -7.24 -19.77
CA ARG A 684 30.06 -7.91 -18.64
C ARG A 684 30.81 -9.15 -18.21
N GLY A 685 30.93 -9.30 -16.90
CA GLY A 685 31.29 -10.57 -16.25
C GLY A 685 30.13 -11.04 -15.41
N SER A 686 29.84 -12.36 -15.42
CA SER A 686 28.81 -12.94 -14.59
C SER A 686 29.23 -14.28 -13.98
N ALA A 687 28.57 -14.60 -12.85
CA ALA A 687 28.63 -15.90 -12.22
C ALA A 687 27.22 -16.30 -11.81
N TRP A 688 26.83 -17.55 -12.10
CA TRP A 688 25.51 -17.98 -11.73
C TRP A 688 25.45 -19.35 -11.05
N PHE A 689 24.44 -19.55 -10.22
CA PHE A 689 24.26 -20.76 -9.44
C PHE A 689 22.79 -21.06 -9.15
N LEU A 690 22.58 -22.31 -8.76
CA LEU A 690 21.31 -22.80 -8.24
C LEU A 690 21.44 -23.11 -6.75
N LEU A 691 20.41 -22.77 -5.97
CA LEU A 691 20.36 -23.00 -4.53
C LEU A 691 19.04 -23.65 -4.15
N GLN A 692 19.10 -24.78 -3.45
CA GLN A 692 17.92 -25.38 -2.84
C GLN A 692 17.66 -24.70 -1.50
N ILE A 693 16.52 -24.02 -1.38
CA ILE A 693 16.13 -23.33 -0.14
C ILE A 693 15.54 -24.32 0.86
N SER A 694 14.65 -25.17 0.36
CA SER A 694 13.94 -26.21 1.12
C SER A 694 13.61 -27.37 0.17
N PRO A 695 13.02 -28.48 0.62
CA PRO A 695 12.54 -29.52 -0.29
C PRO A 695 11.56 -29.03 -1.37
N ASN A 696 10.83 -27.94 -1.09
CA ASN A 696 9.76 -27.43 -1.97
C ASN A 696 10.17 -26.18 -2.77
N SER A 697 11.22 -25.47 -2.34
CA SER A 697 11.57 -24.16 -2.89
C SER A 697 13.03 -24.11 -3.34
N ARG A 698 13.28 -23.50 -4.49
CA ARG A 698 14.62 -23.34 -5.07
C ARG A 698 14.82 -21.92 -5.59
N LEU A 699 16.08 -21.52 -5.72
CA LEU A 699 16.50 -20.22 -6.21
C LEU A 699 17.56 -20.41 -7.30
N SER A 700 17.49 -19.61 -8.36
CA SER A 700 18.59 -19.34 -9.28
C SER A 700 19.00 -17.88 -9.17
N GLN A 701 20.32 -17.64 -9.20
CA GLN A 701 20.86 -16.29 -9.15
C GLN A 701 22.01 -16.12 -10.12
N GLU A 702 21.99 -14.99 -10.82
CA GLU A 702 23.09 -14.48 -11.61
C GLU A 702 23.69 -13.24 -10.93
N VAL A 703 24.99 -13.31 -10.60
CA VAL A 703 25.77 -12.19 -10.08
C VAL A 703 26.46 -11.51 -11.24
N VAL A 704 26.17 -10.25 -11.48
CA VAL A 704 26.60 -9.50 -12.67
C VAL A 704 27.42 -8.29 -12.28
N LEU A 705 28.57 -8.14 -12.96
CA LEU A 705 29.41 -6.95 -12.90
C LEU A 705 29.63 -6.40 -14.32
N ASP A 706 29.25 -5.14 -14.53
CA ASP A 706 29.42 -4.44 -15.81
C ASP A 706 30.61 -3.48 -15.77
N VAL A 707 31.16 -3.20 -16.94
CA VAL A 707 32.24 -2.21 -17.11
C VAL A 707 31.73 -0.81 -16.68
N GLY A 708 32.56 -0.08 -15.94
CA GLY A 708 32.22 1.25 -15.46
C GLY A 708 31.17 1.30 -14.34
N CYS A 709 30.65 0.17 -13.90
CA CYS A 709 29.60 0.09 -12.89
C CYS A 709 30.20 0.04 -11.47
N PRO A 710 29.77 0.91 -10.53
CA PRO A 710 30.29 0.93 -9.15
C PRO A 710 29.58 -0.05 -8.21
N TYR A 711 28.67 -0.87 -8.71
CA TYR A 711 27.90 -1.83 -7.92
C TYR A 711 27.84 -3.19 -8.61
N VAL A 712 27.70 -4.25 -7.81
CA VAL A 712 27.42 -5.61 -8.27
C VAL A 712 25.93 -5.89 -8.16
N ARG A 713 25.33 -6.49 -9.21
CA ARG A 713 23.91 -6.85 -9.27
C ARG A 713 23.69 -8.34 -9.03
N PHE A 714 22.57 -8.66 -8.41
CA PHE A 714 22.11 -10.00 -8.11
C PHE A 714 20.72 -10.21 -8.71
N HIS A 715 20.67 -10.76 -9.92
CA HIS A 715 19.41 -11.12 -10.58
C HIS A 715 18.95 -12.45 -10.02
N THR A 716 17.80 -12.46 -9.38
CA THR A 716 17.34 -13.58 -8.57
C THR A 716 15.97 -14.04 -9.04
N GLU A 717 15.85 -15.35 -9.31
CA GLU A 717 14.59 -16.03 -9.56
C GLU A 717 14.35 -17.07 -8.46
N VAL A 718 13.15 -17.08 -7.87
CA VAL A 718 12.78 -18.01 -6.81
C VAL A 718 11.50 -18.74 -7.20
N HIS A 719 11.51 -20.07 -7.11
CA HIS A 719 10.31 -20.89 -7.10
C HIS A 719 9.96 -21.17 -5.63
N TRP A 720 8.92 -20.47 -5.13
CA TRP A 720 8.57 -20.41 -3.72
C TRP A 720 7.30 -21.18 -3.40
N HIS A 721 7.38 -22.23 -2.59
CA HIS A 721 6.27 -23.10 -2.23
C HIS A 721 6.33 -23.46 -0.74
N GLU A 722 6.20 -22.45 0.10
CA GLU A 722 6.33 -22.56 1.55
C GLU A 722 5.02 -22.24 2.30
N ALA A 723 5.03 -22.52 3.58
CA ALA A 723 4.04 -22.10 4.54
C ALA A 723 4.74 -21.61 5.80
N HIS A 724 4.38 -20.42 6.28
CA HIS A 724 4.92 -19.83 7.51
C HIS A 724 6.46 -19.79 7.52
N LYS A 725 7.04 -19.36 6.42
CA LYS A 725 8.47 -19.13 6.26
C LYS A 725 8.75 -17.70 5.82
N PHE A 726 9.93 -17.20 6.20
CA PHE A 726 10.40 -15.88 5.85
C PHE A 726 11.83 -15.98 5.30
N LEU A 727 12.03 -15.56 4.07
CA LEU A 727 13.33 -15.58 3.37
C LEU A 727 13.91 -14.16 3.34
N LYS A 728 15.17 -14.05 3.80
CA LYS A 728 15.96 -12.82 3.72
C LYS A 728 17.33 -13.08 3.10
N VAL A 729 18.00 -12.00 2.66
CA VAL A 729 19.43 -12.02 2.30
C VAL A 729 20.21 -11.04 3.17
N GLU A 730 21.38 -11.46 3.65
CA GLU A 730 22.20 -10.72 4.61
C GLU A 730 23.57 -10.35 4.03
N PHE A 731 24.05 -9.14 4.42
CA PHE A 731 25.36 -8.60 4.05
C PHE A 731 26.04 -8.01 5.30
N PRO A 732 26.94 -8.75 5.94
CA PRO A 732 27.75 -8.23 7.05
C PRO A 732 28.77 -7.21 6.54
N ALA A 733 28.58 -5.94 6.82
CA ALA A 733 29.44 -4.84 6.37
C ALA A 733 30.65 -4.63 7.29
N ARG A 734 31.80 -4.31 6.70
CA ARG A 734 32.99 -3.82 7.44
C ARG A 734 32.91 -2.33 7.73
N VAL A 735 31.77 -1.90 8.21
CA VAL A 735 31.42 -0.53 8.57
C VAL A 735 30.84 -0.55 9.96
N ARG A 736 31.20 0.42 10.80
CA ARG A 736 30.65 0.59 12.15
C ARG A 736 29.93 1.93 12.26
N SER A 737 28.61 1.86 12.35
CA SER A 737 27.77 3.04 12.56
C SER A 737 26.65 2.70 13.53
N SER A 738 26.26 3.67 14.36
CA SER A 738 25.09 3.54 15.24
C SER A 738 23.76 3.88 14.54
N GLN A 739 23.83 4.35 13.29
CA GLN A 739 22.68 4.72 12.48
C GLN A 739 22.83 4.12 11.09
N ALA A 740 21.72 3.64 10.52
CA ALA A 740 21.60 3.28 9.12
C ALA A 740 20.60 4.21 8.44
N THR A 741 20.84 4.52 7.18
CA THR A 741 20.03 5.44 6.39
C THR A 741 19.12 4.64 5.46
N TYR A 742 17.85 5.05 5.35
CA TYR A 742 16.83 4.39 4.54
C TYR A 742 16.14 5.41 3.66
N GLU A 743 16.02 5.14 2.37
CA GLU A 743 15.24 5.96 1.46
C GLU A 743 13.74 5.90 1.83
N ILE A 744 13.12 7.07 1.85
CA ILE A 744 11.69 7.27 2.00
C ILE A 744 11.17 8.20 0.88
N GLN A 745 9.93 8.65 0.97
CA GLN A 745 9.36 9.62 0.03
C GLN A 745 10.15 10.93 0.04
N PHE A 746 10.62 11.38 -1.11
CA PHE A 746 11.33 12.67 -1.26
C PHE A 746 12.48 12.89 -0.28
N GLY A 747 13.22 11.84 0.09
CA GLY A 747 14.31 11.96 1.01
C GLY A 747 14.72 10.65 1.67
N HIS A 748 15.31 10.78 2.85
CA HIS A 748 15.75 9.64 3.63
C HIS A 748 15.60 9.91 5.13
N LEU A 749 15.62 8.86 5.92
CA LEU A 749 15.69 8.96 7.37
C LEU A 749 16.72 7.99 7.93
N GLN A 750 17.15 8.25 9.16
CA GLN A 750 18.07 7.39 9.89
C GLN A 750 17.34 6.63 11.00
N ARG A 751 17.70 5.35 11.16
CA ARG A 751 17.23 4.52 12.28
C ARG A 751 18.43 3.86 12.95
N PRO A 752 18.37 3.64 14.27
CA PRO A 752 19.48 3.03 15.02
C PRO A 752 19.76 1.59 14.59
N THR A 753 21.03 1.20 14.63
CA THR A 753 21.50 -0.16 14.33
C THR A 753 21.62 -1.03 15.59
N HIS A 754 21.21 -0.50 16.73
CA HIS A 754 21.24 -1.13 18.05
C HIS A 754 19.85 -1.21 18.68
N TYR A 755 19.72 -1.98 19.73
CA TYR A 755 18.47 -2.18 20.46
C TYR A 755 18.59 -1.74 21.93
N ASN A 756 18.99 -0.48 22.16
CA ASN A 756 19.23 0.05 23.50
C ASN A 756 17.92 0.29 24.27
N THR A 757 16.86 0.64 23.57
CA THR A 757 15.55 0.93 24.15
C THR A 757 14.48 0.01 23.58
N SER A 758 13.33 -0.07 24.23
CA SER A 758 12.16 -0.78 23.68
C SER A 758 11.67 -0.20 22.35
N TRP A 759 11.85 1.12 22.13
CA TRP A 759 11.58 1.78 20.88
C TRP A 759 12.50 1.32 19.76
N ASP A 760 13.79 1.10 20.04
CA ASP A 760 14.75 0.57 19.07
C ASP A 760 14.45 -0.90 18.77
N TRP A 761 14.14 -1.69 19.82
CA TRP A 761 13.78 -3.11 19.68
C TRP A 761 12.55 -3.31 18.83
N ALA A 762 11.50 -2.50 18.98
CA ALA A 762 10.26 -2.60 18.23
C ALA A 762 10.47 -2.40 16.72
N ARG A 763 11.60 -1.77 16.29
CA ARG A 763 11.99 -1.58 14.89
C ARG A 763 12.89 -2.70 14.37
N PHE A 764 12.68 -3.94 14.81
CA PHE A 764 13.45 -5.12 14.35
C PHE A 764 13.25 -5.45 12.86
N GLU A 765 12.17 -4.99 12.26
CA GLU A 765 11.85 -5.02 10.84
C GLU A 765 11.26 -3.67 10.47
N VAL A 766 11.83 -3.03 9.43
CA VAL A 766 11.44 -1.69 8.98
C VAL A 766 11.24 -1.68 7.47
N TRP A 767 10.78 -0.57 6.94
CA TRP A 767 10.60 -0.37 5.51
C TRP A 767 11.62 0.62 4.94
N ALA A 768 12.01 0.40 3.70
CA ALA A 768 12.75 1.33 2.85
C ALA A 768 12.23 1.24 1.42
N HIS A 769 12.49 2.24 0.61
CA HIS A 769 12.11 2.18 -0.81
C HIS A 769 13.21 1.49 -1.64
N ARG A 770 14.00 2.25 -2.39
CA ARG A 770 14.95 1.71 -3.38
C ARG A 770 16.29 1.32 -2.79
N TRP A 771 16.67 1.90 -1.65
CA TRP A 771 17.96 1.64 -1.03
C TRP A 771 17.97 1.84 0.50
N MET A 772 18.91 1.15 1.12
CA MET A 772 19.37 1.40 2.47
C MET A 772 20.90 1.48 2.50
N ASP A 773 21.47 2.22 3.43
CA ASP A 773 22.90 2.49 3.51
C ASP A 773 23.43 2.41 4.94
N LEU A 774 24.61 1.84 5.07
CA LEU A 774 25.38 1.87 6.30
C LEU A 774 26.73 2.51 6.04
N SER A 775 26.95 3.71 6.59
CA SER A 775 28.12 4.51 6.34
C SER A 775 28.83 4.94 7.62
N GLU A 776 30.17 5.03 7.51
CA GLU A 776 31.08 5.69 8.45
C GLU A 776 31.80 6.84 7.73
N HIS A 777 32.63 7.61 8.42
CA HIS A 777 33.36 8.70 7.77
C HIS A 777 34.20 8.21 6.60
N GLY A 778 33.85 8.67 5.40
CA GLY A 778 34.60 8.43 4.15
C GLY A 778 34.39 7.08 3.48
N PHE A 779 33.52 6.20 4.01
CA PHE A 779 33.19 4.92 3.36
C PHE A 779 31.80 4.43 3.77
N GLY A 780 31.06 3.87 2.83
CA GLY A 780 29.75 3.28 3.05
C GLY A 780 29.50 2.07 2.18
N LEU A 781 28.45 1.34 2.54
CA LEU A 781 27.92 0.21 1.80
C LEU A 781 26.41 0.36 1.66
N ALA A 782 25.96 0.61 0.42
CA ALA A 782 24.55 0.72 0.09
C ALA A 782 24.02 -0.57 -0.51
N LEU A 783 22.83 -1.00 -0.06
CA LEU A 783 22.06 -2.10 -0.61
C LEU A 783 20.85 -1.53 -1.33
N LEU A 784 20.79 -1.74 -2.65
CA LEU A 784 19.78 -1.24 -3.55
C LEU A 784 18.84 -2.38 -3.95
N ASN A 785 17.58 -2.07 -4.28
CA ASN A 785 16.61 -3.06 -4.75
C ASN A 785 15.61 -2.44 -5.75
N ASP A 786 14.99 -3.30 -6.57
CA ASP A 786 14.01 -2.90 -7.58
C ASP A 786 12.55 -2.96 -7.11
N CYS A 787 12.21 -3.78 -6.10
CA CYS A 787 10.82 -4.04 -5.74
C CYS A 787 10.57 -4.46 -4.28
N LYS A 788 11.60 -4.50 -3.44
CA LYS A 788 11.48 -4.88 -2.03
C LYS A 788 11.34 -3.64 -1.14
N TYR A 789 10.72 -3.83 0.03
CA TYR A 789 10.56 -2.77 1.02
C TYR A 789 11.04 -3.19 2.41
N GLY A 790 10.77 -4.44 2.83
CA GLY A 790 11.17 -4.94 4.13
C GLY A 790 12.69 -4.97 4.30
N ALA A 791 13.19 -4.43 5.40
CA ALA A 791 14.60 -4.26 5.65
C ALA A 791 14.92 -4.27 7.13
N SER A 792 16.17 -4.58 7.49
CA SER A 792 16.71 -4.34 8.83
C SER A 792 18.21 -4.16 8.79
N VAL A 793 18.74 -3.36 9.71
CA VAL A 793 20.19 -3.27 9.96
C VAL A 793 20.43 -3.49 11.46
N ARG A 794 21.07 -4.60 11.78
CA ARG A 794 21.44 -4.95 13.16
C ARG A 794 22.96 -4.96 13.30
N GLY A 795 23.48 -4.02 14.09
CA GLY A 795 24.91 -3.79 14.18
C GLY A 795 25.49 -3.41 12.83
N SER A 796 26.25 -4.30 12.21
CA SER A 796 26.83 -4.10 10.87
C SER A 796 26.21 -4.99 9.79
N ILE A 797 25.10 -5.69 10.05
CA ILE A 797 24.46 -6.60 9.09
C ILE A 797 23.29 -5.90 8.44
N LEU A 798 23.40 -5.63 7.13
CA LEU A 798 22.28 -5.21 6.31
C LEU A 798 21.48 -6.45 5.89
N SER A 799 20.17 -6.43 6.08
CA SER A 799 19.27 -7.52 5.73
C SER A 799 18.12 -7.01 4.90
N LEU A 800 17.89 -7.63 3.72
CA LEU A 800 16.76 -7.35 2.84
C LEU A 800 15.76 -8.49 2.93
N SER A 801 14.51 -8.17 3.20
CA SER A 801 13.42 -9.12 3.28
C SER A 801 12.90 -9.41 1.87
N LEU A 802 12.84 -10.69 1.49
CA LEU A 802 12.58 -11.12 0.12
C LEU A 802 11.18 -11.68 -0.07
N LEU A 803 10.80 -12.71 0.70
CA LEU A 803 9.53 -13.43 0.56
C LEU A 803 9.04 -13.91 1.92
N ARG A 804 7.73 -13.85 2.13
CA ARG A 804 7.00 -14.51 3.22
C ARG A 804 6.11 -15.63 2.66
N ALA A 805 5.42 -16.33 3.53
CA ALA A 805 4.48 -17.39 3.13
C ALA A 805 3.29 -17.47 4.10
N PRO A 806 2.55 -16.38 4.33
CA PRO A 806 1.35 -16.43 5.14
C PRO A 806 0.28 -17.27 4.46
N LYS A 807 -0.73 -17.71 5.23
CA LYS A 807 -1.83 -18.55 4.75
C LYS A 807 -3.21 -17.94 5.04
N ALA A 808 -3.25 -16.79 5.68
CA ALA A 808 -4.48 -16.04 5.94
C ALA A 808 -4.24 -14.53 5.75
N PRO A 809 -5.17 -13.79 5.09
CA PRO A 809 -6.47 -14.24 4.56
C PRO A 809 -6.36 -14.94 3.19
N ASP A 810 -5.20 -14.85 2.51
CA ASP A 810 -4.92 -15.54 1.26
C ASP A 810 -4.03 -16.77 1.50
N ALA A 811 -4.57 -17.97 1.28
CA ALA A 811 -3.84 -19.21 1.44
C ALA A 811 -2.73 -19.43 0.39
N THR A 812 -2.80 -18.69 -0.73
CA THR A 812 -1.86 -18.78 -1.84
C THR A 812 -0.86 -17.64 -1.89
N ALA A 813 -0.90 -16.73 -0.90
CA ALA A 813 -0.01 -15.59 -0.82
C ALA A 813 1.46 -15.98 -1.03
N ASP A 814 2.15 -15.23 -1.89
CA ASP A 814 3.55 -15.43 -2.29
C ASP A 814 3.89 -16.80 -2.91
N THR A 815 2.94 -17.69 -3.12
CA THR A 815 3.22 -18.99 -3.76
C THR A 815 3.48 -18.80 -5.25
N GLY A 816 4.58 -19.42 -5.78
CA GLY A 816 4.88 -19.45 -7.22
C GLY A 816 6.26 -18.92 -7.58
N ARG A 817 6.38 -18.35 -8.79
CA ARG A 817 7.63 -17.80 -9.33
C ARG A 817 7.75 -16.32 -8.97
N HIS A 818 8.90 -15.96 -8.41
CA HIS A 818 9.29 -14.59 -8.14
C HIS A 818 10.59 -14.24 -8.85
N GLU A 819 10.70 -13.01 -9.33
CA GLU A 819 11.87 -12.49 -10.00
C GLU A 819 12.11 -11.06 -9.52
N PHE A 820 13.32 -10.78 -9.05
CA PHE A 820 13.73 -9.49 -8.52
C PHE A 820 15.25 -9.30 -8.60
N THR A 821 15.68 -8.05 -8.53
CA THR A 821 17.09 -7.67 -8.53
C THR A 821 17.41 -6.82 -7.32
N TYR A 822 18.53 -7.09 -6.69
CA TYR A 822 19.17 -6.18 -5.74
C TYR A 822 20.63 -5.98 -6.12
N ALA A 823 21.24 -4.93 -5.57
CA ALA A 823 22.63 -4.60 -5.86
C ALA A 823 23.35 -4.10 -4.61
N LEU A 824 24.66 -4.30 -4.58
CA LEU A 824 25.51 -3.88 -3.48
C LEU A 824 26.56 -2.91 -4.00
N MET A 825 26.61 -1.71 -3.39
CA MET A 825 27.47 -0.61 -3.82
C MET A 825 28.36 -0.11 -2.67
N PRO A 826 29.67 -0.46 -2.68
CA PRO A 826 30.61 0.21 -1.80
C PRO A 826 30.91 1.61 -2.35
N HIS A 827 30.89 2.64 -1.51
CA HIS A 827 31.05 4.02 -1.97
C HIS A 827 31.87 4.89 -1.00
N LYS A 828 32.43 5.97 -1.56
CA LYS A 828 32.92 7.12 -0.79
C LYS A 828 31.84 8.20 -0.76
N ALA A 829 31.93 9.15 0.15
CA ALA A 829 31.06 10.33 0.13
C ALA A 829 31.06 11.00 -1.26
N PRO A 830 29.92 11.49 -1.77
CA PRO A 830 29.74 11.82 -3.18
C PRO A 830 30.59 12.99 -3.66
N SER A 831 31.09 12.89 -4.90
CA SER A 831 31.76 13.96 -5.63
C SER A 831 31.17 14.08 -7.05
N PRO A 832 30.91 15.28 -7.59
CA PRO A 832 30.21 15.46 -8.86
C PRO A 832 31.12 15.33 -10.09
N ALA A 833 30.58 14.86 -11.22
CA ALA A 833 31.24 14.75 -12.51
C ALA A 833 30.59 15.65 -13.59
N PRO A 834 31.33 16.25 -14.54
CA PRO A 834 30.80 17.16 -15.55
C PRO A 834 30.22 16.46 -16.79
N ALA A 835 29.25 17.12 -17.47
CA ALA A 835 28.49 16.58 -18.58
C ALA A 835 28.47 17.45 -19.83
N THR A 836 28.43 16.78 -21.01
CA THR A 836 28.10 17.41 -22.30
C THR A 836 27.24 16.46 -23.12
N SER A 837 25.96 16.82 -23.28
CA SER A 837 24.99 16.25 -24.27
C SER A 837 23.63 16.89 -24.04
N TRP A 838 22.69 16.83 -25.00
CA TRP A 838 21.37 17.46 -24.85
C TRP A 838 20.53 16.82 -23.76
N SER A 839 20.02 17.67 -22.89
CA SER A 839 19.13 17.31 -21.77
C SER A 839 17.94 18.25 -21.82
N ALA A 840 16.73 17.72 -21.63
CA ALA A 840 15.53 18.57 -21.52
C ALA A 840 15.60 19.43 -20.26
N PHE A 841 16.08 18.84 -19.18
CA PHE A 841 16.24 19.47 -17.87
C PHE A 841 17.56 19.03 -17.24
N SER A 842 18.29 19.95 -16.64
CA SER A 842 19.41 19.60 -15.79
C SER A 842 19.50 20.52 -14.58
N VAL A 843 19.85 19.96 -13.42
CA VAL A 843 20.01 20.66 -12.16
C VAL A 843 21.50 20.79 -11.85
N SER A 844 21.93 21.96 -11.40
CA SER A 844 23.38 22.24 -11.15
C SER A 844 23.89 21.62 -9.85
N SER A 845 23.00 21.20 -8.92
CA SER A 845 23.36 20.55 -7.66
C SER A 845 22.94 19.08 -7.64
N PRO A 846 23.83 18.17 -7.21
CA PRO A 846 23.47 16.76 -7.03
C PRO A 846 22.54 16.50 -5.83
N ALA A 847 22.40 17.49 -4.94
CA ALA A 847 21.49 17.40 -3.79
C ALA A 847 20.02 17.64 -4.17
N VAL A 848 19.73 18.11 -5.39
CA VAL A 848 18.36 18.38 -5.85
C VAL A 848 17.97 17.40 -6.94
N VAL A 849 16.90 16.68 -6.74
CA VAL A 849 16.35 15.67 -7.66
C VAL A 849 15.11 16.24 -8.33
N LEU A 850 15.05 16.18 -9.65
CA LEU A 850 13.82 16.42 -10.43
C LEU A 850 13.08 15.08 -10.55
N GLU A 851 12.06 14.91 -9.74
CA GLU A 851 11.28 13.66 -9.62
C GLU A 851 10.21 13.53 -10.70
N THR A 852 9.47 14.61 -10.99
CA THR A 852 8.28 14.54 -11.83
C THR A 852 8.28 15.60 -12.91
N VAL A 853 7.90 15.20 -14.13
CA VAL A 853 7.58 16.10 -15.25
C VAL A 853 6.29 15.61 -15.91
N LYS A 854 5.23 16.41 -15.83
CA LYS A 854 3.91 16.05 -16.35
C LYS A 854 3.17 17.26 -16.90
N GLN A 855 2.10 17.05 -17.67
CA GLN A 855 1.16 18.12 -18.00
C GLN A 855 0.36 18.53 -16.76
N ALA A 856 0.12 19.83 -16.59
CA ALA A 856 -0.70 20.35 -15.50
C ALA A 856 -2.16 19.90 -15.61
N GLU A 857 -2.73 19.33 -14.53
CA GLU A 857 -4.15 18.94 -14.49
C GLU A 857 -5.07 20.16 -14.39
N SER A 858 -4.61 21.23 -13.73
CA SER A 858 -5.38 22.46 -13.53
C SER A 858 -5.60 23.29 -14.79
N SER A 859 -4.85 23.03 -15.86
CA SER A 859 -4.90 23.83 -17.09
C SER A 859 -4.62 22.97 -18.35
N PRO A 860 -5.42 21.94 -18.63
CA PRO A 860 -5.16 21.04 -19.76
C PRO A 860 -5.23 21.68 -21.13
N GLN A 861 -5.88 22.85 -21.24
CA GLN A 861 -5.97 23.63 -22.47
C GLN A 861 -4.73 24.52 -22.71
N ARG A 862 -3.97 24.86 -21.66
CA ARG A 862 -2.69 25.54 -21.76
C ARG A 862 -1.59 24.51 -21.88
N ARG A 863 -0.64 24.72 -22.78
CA ARG A 863 0.57 23.91 -22.90
C ARG A 863 1.47 24.19 -21.69
N SER A 864 1.08 23.68 -20.54
CA SER A 864 1.81 23.87 -19.28
C SER A 864 2.26 22.55 -18.67
N LEU A 865 3.47 22.54 -18.16
CA LEU A 865 4.06 21.40 -17.48
C LEU A 865 4.22 21.69 -15.99
N VAL A 866 4.05 20.68 -15.18
CA VAL A 866 4.42 20.70 -13.76
C VAL A 866 5.73 19.96 -13.60
N LEU A 867 6.68 20.60 -12.94
CA LEU A 867 7.92 20.00 -12.47
C LEU A 867 7.87 19.89 -10.95
N ARG A 868 8.24 18.74 -10.39
CA ARG A 868 8.40 18.56 -8.95
C ARG A 868 9.82 18.17 -8.63
N LEU A 869 10.47 18.99 -7.79
CA LEU A 869 11.85 18.80 -7.36
C LEU A 869 11.91 18.71 -5.84
N TYR A 870 12.88 17.97 -5.33
CA TYR A 870 13.13 17.95 -3.89
C TYR A 870 14.61 17.97 -3.56
N GLU A 871 14.94 18.49 -2.39
CA GLU A 871 16.30 18.43 -1.83
C GLU A 871 16.45 17.08 -1.08
N ALA A 872 17.48 16.31 -1.45
CA ALA A 872 17.63 14.92 -1.06
C ALA A 872 18.66 14.65 0.06
N HIS A 873 19.46 15.64 0.45
CA HIS A 873 20.62 15.48 1.36
C HIS A 873 20.41 16.10 2.74
N GLY A 874 19.28 16.77 3.00
CA GLY A 874 19.03 17.48 4.24
C GLY A 874 19.85 18.76 4.41
N SER A 875 20.04 19.53 3.33
CA SER A 875 20.88 20.73 3.30
C SER A 875 20.18 21.96 2.72
N HIS A 876 20.65 23.16 3.06
CA HIS A 876 20.27 24.37 2.34
C HIS A 876 21.04 24.46 1.01
N VAL A 877 20.34 24.56 -0.11
CA VAL A 877 20.94 24.52 -1.46
C VAL A 877 20.40 25.61 -2.35
N ASP A 878 21.30 26.40 -2.92
CA ASP A 878 21.03 27.24 -4.10
C ASP A 878 21.46 26.46 -5.35
N CYS A 879 20.56 26.34 -6.32
CA CYS A 879 20.87 25.66 -7.58
C CYS A 879 20.27 26.39 -8.80
N TRP A 880 20.74 26.00 -9.98
CA TRP A 880 20.17 26.41 -11.25
C TRP A 880 19.47 25.20 -11.91
N LEU A 881 18.22 25.40 -12.28
CA LEU A 881 17.51 24.50 -13.18
C LEU A 881 17.66 25.03 -14.60
N HIS A 882 18.30 24.25 -15.46
CA HIS A 882 18.45 24.52 -16.88
C HIS A 882 17.29 23.90 -17.66
N LEU A 883 16.74 24.66 -18.60
CA LEU A 883 15.57 24.28 -19.39
C LEU A 883 15.96 24.33 -20.87
N SER A 884 15.93 23.20 -21.57
CA SER A 884 16.12 23.17 -23.03
C SER A 884 14.82 23.23 -23.82
N LEU A 885 13.71 23.36 -23.12
CA LEU A 885 12.38 23.52 -23.70
C LEU A 885 12.02 25.00 -23.87
N PRO A 886 11.17 25.36 -24.85
CA PRO A 886 10.73 26.72 -25.08
C PRO A 886 9.74 27.17 -24.03
N VAL A 887 10.22 27.62 -22.87
CA VAL A 887 9.42 28.08 -21.74
C VAL A 887 9.17 29.57 -21.85
N GLN A 888 7.93 30.00 -21.74
CA GLN A 888 7.52 31.40 -21.71
C GLN A 888 7.51 31.98 -20.30
N GLU A 889 7.02 31.17 -19.34
CA GLU A 889 6.78 31.61 -17.97
C GLU A 889 7.03 30.44 -17.00
N ALA A 890 7.52 30.73 -15.79
CA ALA A 890 7.70 29.78 -14.71
C ALA A 890 7.13 30.35 -13.41
N ILE A 891 6.28 29.56 -12.74
CA ILE A 891 5.54 29.99 -11.54
C ILE A 891 5.68 28.88 -10.49
N LEU A 892 5.95 29.26 -9.24
CA LEU A 892 5.81 28.32 -8.11
C LEU A 892 4.35 27.93 -7.95
N CYS A 893 4.09 26.69 -7.64
CA CYS A 893 2.75 26.20 -7.32
C CYS A 893 2.79 25.26 -6.11
N ASP A 894 1.64 25.03 -5.51
CA ASP A 894 1.51 24.01 -4.46
C ASP A 894 1.49 22.59 -5.04
N LEU A 895 1.41 21.57 -4.17
CA LEU A 895 1.40 20.17 -4.60
C LEU A 895 0.10 19.78 -5.33
N LEU A 896 -0.96 20.56 -5.20
CA LEU A 896 -2.20 20.44 -5.98
C LEU A 896 -2.16 21.25 -7.30
N GLU A 897 -0.96 21.68 -7.73
CA GLU A 897 -0.70 22.40 -8.99
C GLU A 897 -1.39 23.77 -9.08
N ARG A 898 -1.76 24.39 -7.96
CA ARG A 898 -2.34 25.72 -7.92
C ARG A 898 -1.23 26.77 -7.90
N PRO A 899 -1.19 27.69 -8.89
CA PRO A 899 -0.11 28.66 -8.97
C PRO A 899 -0.15 29.64 -7.78
N ASP A 900 1.03 29.98 -7.26
CA ASP A 900 1.19 31.06 -6.30
C ASP A 900 1.21 32.39 -7.05
N PRO A 901 0.27 33.33 -6.80
CA PRO A 901 0.23 34.62 -7.46
C PRO A 901 1.52 35.45 -7.31
N ALA A 902 2.26 35.25 -6.24
CA ALA A 902 3.54 35.89 -5.98
C ALA A 902 4.76 35.05 -6.44
N GLY A 903 4.52 33.84 -6.92
CA GLY A 903 5.53 32.82 -7.20
C GLY A 903 6.17 32.87 -8.58
N HIS A 904 6.05 33.99 -9.32
CA HIS A 904 6.69 34.16 -10.64
C HIS A 904 8.20 34.17 -10.52
N LEU A 905 8.86 33.26 -11.28
CA LEU A 905 10.31 33.12 -11.31
C LEU A 905 10.90 33.80 -12.56
N THR A 906 12.04 34.48 -12.38
CA THR A 906 12.72 35.11 -13.48
C THR A 906 13.51 34.09 -14.28
N LEU A 907 13.16 33.91 -15.55
CA LEU A 907 13.91 33.10 -16.50
C LEU A 907 15.08 33.93 -17.06
N ARG A 908 16.32 33.44 -16.88
CA ARG A 908 17.55 34.06 -17.40
C ARG A 908 18.35 33.04 -18.24
N ASP A 909 18.51 33.28 -19.51
CA ASP A 909 19.25 32.39 -20.43
C ASP A 909 18.81 30.94 -20.32
N ASN A 910 17.49 30.71 -20.31
CA ASN A 910 16.86 29.40 -20.12
C ASN A 910 17.22 28.74 -18.78
N ARG A 911 17.44 29.50 -17.72
CA ARG A 911 17.79 29.04 -16.38
C ARG A 911 16.86 29.65 -15.33
N LEU A 912 16.50 28.86 -14.34
CA LEU A 912 15.80 29.30 -13.13
C LEU A 912 16.72 29.12 -11.93
N LYS A 913 16.85 30.17 -11.11
CA LYS A 913 17.51 30.03 -9.81
C LYS A 913 16.50 29.53 -8.80
N LEU A 914 16.82 28.43 -8.12
CA LEU A 914 15.99 27.80 -7.08
C LEU A 914 16.78 27.72 -5.79
N THR A 915 16.11 27.94 -4.66
CA THR A 915 16.65 27.80 -3.32
C THR A 915 15.82 26.77 -2.56
N PHE A 916 16.48 25.84 -1.92
CA PHE A 916 15.84 24.77 -1.13
C PHE A 916 16.29 24.83 0.32
N SER A 917 15.35 24.60 1.22
CA SER A 917 15.61 24.18 2.59
C SER A 917 15.83 22.67 2.65
N PRO A 918 16.35 22.12 3.77
CA PRO A 918 16.53 20.69 3.95
C PRO A 918 15.24 19.90 3.66
N PHE A 919 15.33 18.87 2.81
CA PHE A 919 14.22 17.98 2.40
C PHE A 919 13.00 18.67 1.80
N GLN A 920 13.13 19.92 1.37
CA GLN A 920 12.02 20.67 0.78
C GLN A 920 11.63 20.14 -0.59
N VAL A 921 10.32 20.01 -0.81
CA VAL A 921 9.71 19.72 -2.12
C VAL A 921 9.17 21.02 -2.71
N LEU A 922 9.58 21.33 -3.94
CA LEU A 922 9.08 22.46 -4.73
C LEU A 922 8.35 21.97 -5.97
N SER A 923 7.22 22.61 -6.29
CA SER A 923 6.51 22.43 -7.55
C SER A 923 6.54 23.70 -8.38
N LEU A 924 6.80 23.52 -9.69
CA LEU A 924 6.89 24.60 -10.67
C LEU A 924 5.88 24.35 -11.79
N LEU A 925 5.12 25.36 -12.14
CA LEU A 925 4.31 25.39 -13.35
C LEU A 925 5.11 26.11 -14.45
N LEU A 926 5.41 25.43 -15.56
CA LEU A 926 6.05 25.98 -16.73
C LEU A 926 5.02 26.16 -17.85
N VAL A 927 4.85 27.36 -18.33
CA VAL A 927 4.04 27.66 -19.52
C VAL A 927 4.93 27.60 -20.75
N LEU A 928 4.61 26.72 -21.70
CA LEU A 928 5.41 26.54 -22.91
C LEU A 928 5.02 27.57 -23.98
N GLN A 929 5.98 28.02 -24.75
CA GLN A 929 5.74 28.79 -25.97
C GLN A 929 5.00 27.92 -27.00
N PRO A 930 4.18 28.52 -27.89
CA PRO A 930 3.65 27.79 -29.03
C PRO A 930 4.82 27.22 -29.85
N PRO A 931 4.73 25.99 -30.36
CA PRO A 931 5.77 25.46 -31.23
C PRO A 931 5.84 26.34 -32.48
N PRO A 932 7.03 26.49 -33.09
CA PRO A 932 7.14 27.14 -34.41
C PRO A 932 6.26 26.36 -35.40
N HIS A 933 5.52 27.12 -36.23
CA HIS A 933 4.61 26.61 -37.24
C HIS A 933 5.33 25.84 -38.32
#